data_d3cd7b3ab89356f46739efac3d6e5a1d
#
_entry.id   d3cd7b3ab89356f46739efac3d6e5a1d
#
_cell.length_a   1.000
_cell.length_b   1.000
_cell.length_c   1.000
_cell.angle_alpha   90.00
_cell.angle_beta   90.00
_cell.angle_gamma   90.00
#
_symmetry.space_group_name_H-M   'P 1'
#
loop_
_entity.id
_entity.type
_entity.pdbx_description
1 polymer ?
#
loop_
_entity_poly.entity_id
_entity_poly.type
_entity_poly.pdbx_seq_one_letter_code
_entity_poly.pdbx_strand_id
1 'polypeptide(L)'
;MCTLIAATAAGTVAAAPRPGAVADALAVPVLVTAGLASHEAVFSQVLAADEAADRAWGTLTTKEALAAHQKQLRERWMASFGGFPARTPLNARVTGSVDREGYKIEKILLESQPGHFVTGHLFLPQAPAFKPPFPAVLICCGHSGNGKASKDYQRGAVLAAQAGLAALIYDPIDQGERLQLPGKKPPHNVHGHNITGVSAMLLGWNTARFRIWDGMRVLDYLQERPEIDKQRLGVMGNSGGGTLSSYIMALDDRIGAGAPSCYISTLRDVCDRCGPQDAEQNFFGQLAFGMNHAGYLLARAPMPVCMNCAHGDFFPFAGSEKSYAVARAVFERFGWGERVAMLDVPGPHGWKEGNRVGSVQWMRRWLRDETAALPLDLPALRASCASYDAKSADCGLQEPDAWVTSTGQVRDLPGARSVYDIMRDELAAIEKQRAPLVGDARVRKVRELAGIRPLAELNATRTETGRQAGEGFTTVRQHFALPGRLTWPAVTLLPEKVSGAPVLVLAEGGRTQAVETVTSYLASGHPVMATDLTAVGEISACKHRFYGSKHTDEGIGVMLYLLGESLVGRRAEEIIVCARAHAAAHGGAPVILHARGGLAVAAAHAFAAEPTLFAKLELADAPLAWAEVIRRADRFNFALCVQNALRFYDWTDLCTPASALRAE
;
A
#
# COMPACT_ATOMS: atom_id res chain seq x y z
N MET A 1 0.83 -2.60 91.83
CA MET A 1 1.32 -3.37 90.67
C MET A 1 0.31 -3.28 89.54
N CYS A 2 0.41 -2.29 88.62
CA CYS A 2 -0.37 -2.20 87.43
C CYS A 2 0.50 -2.62 86.25
N THR A 3 0.16 -3.72 85.60
CA THR A 3 0.85 -4.23 84.43
C THR A 3 0.25 -3.57 83.20
N LEU A 4 1.03 -2.72 82.54
CA LEU A 4 0.69 -2.22 81.23
C LEU A 4 0.91 -3.32 80.19
N ILE A 5 -0.17 -3.72 79.47
CA ILE A 5 -0.10 -4.55 78.27
C ILE A 5 0.08 -3.60 77.11
N ALA A 6 1.28 -3.55 76.50
CA ALA A 6 1.54 -2.86 75.26
C ALA A 6 0.99 -3.71 74.09
N ALA A 7 -0.06 -3.26 73.44
CA ALA A 7 -0.54 -3.82 72.20
C ALA A 7 0.36 -3.33 71.07
N THR A 8 1.23 -4.19 70.58
CA THR A 8 1.97 -3.97 69.34
C THR A 8 0.99 -4.12 68.16
N ALA A 9 0.64 -3.00 67.53
CA ALA A 9 -0.01 -3.01 66.24
C ALA A 9 0.95 -3.58 65.21
N ALA A 10 0.81 -4.83 64.85
CA ALA A 10 1.48 -5.41 63.70
C ALA A 10 0.89 -4.75 62.46
N GLY A 11 1.58 -3.76 61.93
CA GLY A 11 1.31 -3.22 60.57
C GLY A 11 1.42 -4.39 59.60
N THR A 12 0.29 -4.78 58.99
CA THR A 12 0.33 -5.70 57.85
C THR A 12 1.12 -5.04 56.74
N VAL A 13 2.32 -5.54 56.52
CA VAL A 13 3.10 -5.19 55.32
C VAL A 13 2.29 -5.72 54.13
N ALA A 14 1.78 -4.80 53.30
CA ALA A 14 1.06 -5.18 52.10
C ALA A 14 1.93 -6.16 51.29
N ALA A 15 1.35 -7.28 50.92
CA ALA A 15 2.08 -8.29 50.14
C ALA A 15 2.45 -7.69 48.78
N ALA A 16 3.72 -7.84 48.37
CA ALA A 16 4.15 -7.40 47.05
C ALA A 16 3.36 -8.18 45.97
N PRO A 17 2.89 -7.51 44.90
CA PRO A 17 2.15 -8.16 43.85
C PRO A 17 2.97 -9.25 43.17
N ARG A 18 2.41 -10.48 43.10
CA ARG A 18 3.07 -11.62 42.48
C ARG A 18 2.88 -11.62 40.96
N PRO A 19 3.93 -11.88 40.13
CA PRO A 19 3.81 -11.92 38.67
C PRO A 19 2.68 -12.83 38.16
N GLY A 20 2.44 -13.99 38.79
CA GLY A 20 1.35 -14.91 38.46
C GLY A 20 -0.04 -14.27 38.60
N ALA A 21 -0.29 -13.59 39.75
CA ALA A 21 -1.55 -12.91 39.98
C ALA A 21 -1.78 -11.73 39.00
N VAL A 22 -0.70 -11.03 38.60
CA VAL A 22 -0.76 -9.99 37.56
C VAL A 22 -1.04 -10.62 36.20
N ALA A 23 -0.41 -11.73 35.85
CA ALA A 23 -0.67 -12.45 34.61
C ALA A 23 -2.13 -12.89 34.50
N ASP A 24 -2.68 -13.49 35.57
CA ASP A 24 -4.08 -13.89 35.61
C ASP A 24 -5.03 -12.69 35.43
N ALA A 25 -4.75 -11.57 36.08
CA ALA A 25 -5.56 -10.35 35.96
C ALA A 25 -5.56 -9.78 34.53
N LEU A 26 -4.43 -9.80 33.85
CA LEU A 26 -4.25 -9.31 32.47
C LEU A 26 -4.81 -10.27 31.41
N ALA A 27 -4.88 -11.57 31.70
CA ALA A 27 -5.32 -12.61 30.76
C ALA A 27 -6.84 -12.67 30.59
N VAL A 28 -7.63 -12.19 31.58
CA VAL A 28 -9.09 -12.25 31.49
C VAL A 28 -9.62 -11.36 30.35
N PRO A 29 -10.39 -11.92 29.41
CA PRO A 29 -11.02 -11.11 28.35
C PRO A 29 -11.91 -10.00 28.92
N VAL A 30 -11.87 -8.84 28.29
CA VAL A 30 -12.67 -7.67 28.66
C VAL A 30 -13.89 -7.53 27.75
N LEU A 31 -13.74 -7.85 26.46
CA LEU A 31 -14.80 -7.77 25.47
C LEU A 31 -15.50 -9.12 25.31
N VAL A 32 -16.84 -9.12 25.24
CA VAL A 32 -17.64 -10.34 25.01
C VAL A 32 -17.41 -10.88 23.59
N THR A 33 -17.20 -10.00 22.63
CA THR A 33 -16.95 -10.33 21.21
C THR A 33 -15.75 -9.56 20.72
N ALA A 34 -14.55 -10.12 20.92
CA ALA A 34 -13.31 -9.48 20.45
C ALA A 34 -12.98 -9.83 18.99
N GLY A 35 -12.93 -11.08 18.68
CA GLY A 35 -12.75 -11.67 17.35
C GLY A 35 -12.11 -10.77 16.30
N LEU A 36 -12.79 -10.57 15.18
CA LEU A 36 -12.37 -9.72 14.06
C LEU A 36 -12.73 -8.23 14.21
N ALA A 37 -13.02 -7.76 15.44
CA ALA A 37 -13.55 -6.40 15.66
C ALA A 37 -12.73 -5.28 14.99
N SER A 38 -11.39 -5.34 15.05
CA SER A 38 -10.53 -4.37 14.37
C SER A 38 -10.67 -4.43 12.84
N HIS A 39 -10.75 -5.63 12.29
CA HIS A 39 -10.91 -5.84 10.85
C HIS A 39 -12.29 -5.34 10.38
N GLU A 40 -13.35 -5.77 11.04
CA GLU A 40 -14.73 -5.43 10.66
C GLU A 40 -15.01 -3.92 10.75
N ALA A 41 -14.51 -3.26 11.80
CA ALA A 41 -14.68 -1.83 11.98
C ALA A 41 -13.98 -1.01 10.89
N VAL A 42 -12.78 -1.41 10.45
CA VAL A 42 -12.05 -0.72 9.37
C VAL A 42 -12.61 -1.10 8.01
N PHE A 43 -12.95 -2.39 7.81
CA PHE A 43 -13.51 -2.86 6.55
C PHE A 43 -14.87 -2.19 6.23
N SER A 44 -15.71 -1.96 7.23
CA SER A 44 -16.98 -1.24 7.02
C SER A 44 -16.78 0.17 6.46
N GLN A 45 -15.68 0.85 6.83
CA GLN A 45 -15.32 2.16 6.30
C GLN A 45 -14.78 2.05 4.85
N VAL A 46 -13.99 1.01 4.55
CA VAL A 46 -13.54 0.71 3.18
C VAL A 46 -14.74 0.46 2.27
N LEU A 47 -15.70 -0.36 2.72
CA LEU A 47 -16.92 -0.64 1.98
C LEU A 47 -17.71 0.65 1.67
N ALA A 48 -17.95 1.46 2.68
CA ALA A 48 -18.72 2.71 2.54
C ALA A 48 -18.03 3.71 1.59
N ALA A 49 -16.69 3.82 1.67
CA ALA A 49 -15.90 4.73 0.83
C ALA A 49 -15.85 4.26 -0.63
N ASP A 50 -15.65 2.96 -0.88
CA ASP A 50 -15.62 2.38 -2.22
C ASP A 50 -16.98 2.52 -2.92
N GLU A 51 -18.08 2.27 -2.20
CA GLU A 51 -19.43 2.51 -2.71
C GLU A 51 -19.75 3.99 -2.95
N ALA A 52 -19.21 4.88 -2.12
CA ALA A 52 -19.38 6.32 -2.33
C ALA A 52 -18.66 6.77 -3.61
N ALA A 53 -17.48 6.22 -3.90
CA ALA A 53 -16.77 6.46 -5.14
C ALA A 53 -17.58 5.98 -6.36
N ASP A 54 -18.19 4.80 -6.30
CA ASP A 54 -19.08 4.30 -7.36
C ASP A 54 -20.28 5.24 -7.57
N ARG A 55 -20.94 5.67 -6.50
CA ARG A 55 -22.08 6.59 -6.56
C ARG A 55 -21.73 7.95 -7.16
N ALA A 56 -20.52 8.47 -6.89
CA ALA A 56 -20.08 9.75 -7.43
C ALA A 56 -20.12 9.80 -8.96
N TRP A 57 -19.71 8.73 -9.64
CA TRP A 57 -19.80 8.61 -11.09
C TRP A 57 -21.26 8.65 -11.59
N GLY A 58 -22.18 8.12 -10.82
CA GLY A 58 -23.62 8.13 -11.11
C GLY A 58 -24.23 9.53 -11.16
N THR A 59 -23.68 10.51 -10.43
CA THR A 59 -24.20 11.89 -10.37
C THR A 59 -23.73 12.78 -11.53
N LEU A 60 -22.75 12.35 -12.32
CA LEU A 60 -22.19 13.15 -13.42
C LEU A 60 -23.07 13.04 -14.67
N THR A 61 -23.83 14.09 -14.97
CA THR A 61 -24.81 14.09 -16.05
C THR A 61 -24.39 14.92 -17.27
N THR A 62 -23.34 15.74 -17.16
CA THR A 62 -22.79 16.53 -18.28
C THR A 62 -21.33 16.18 -18.57
N LYS A 63 -20.88 16.42 -19.82
CA LYS A 63 -19.49 16.17 -20.22
C LYS A 63 -18.49 17.06 -19.47
N GLU A 64 -18.92 18.30 -19.16
CA GLU A 64 -18.12 19.27 -18.40
C GLU A 64 -17.91 18.80 -16.95
N ALA A 65 -18.97 18.32 -16.29
CA ALA A 65 -18.89 17.77 -14.94
C ALA A 65 -18.02 16.51 -14.91
N LEU A 66 -18.16 15.62 -15.91
CA LEU A 66 -17.32 14.44 -16.06
C LEU A 66 -15.85 14.83 -16.22
N ALA A 67 -15.53 15.75 -17.13
CA ALA A 67 -14.15 16.19 -17.38
C ALA A 67 -13.52 16.86 -16.14
N ALA A 68 -14.29 17.68 -15.42
CA ALA A 68 -13.84 18.31 -14.17
C ALA A 68 -13.54 17.26 -13.09
N HIS A 69 -14.40 16.26 -12.93
CA HIS A 69 -14.20 15.16 -11.97
C HIS A 69 -12.98 14.31 -12.34
N GLN A 70 -12.83 13.93 -13.61
CA GLN A 70 -11.66 13.19 -14.11
C GLN A 70 -10.35 13.94 -13.84
N LYS A 71 -10.30 15.24 -14.11
CA LYS A 71 -9.14 16.09 -13.85
C LYS A 71 -8.79 16.11 -12.37
N GLN A 72 -9.77 16.40 -11.50
CA GLN A 72 -9.58 16.47 -10.06
C GLN A 72 -9.11 15.12 -9.49
N LEU A 73 -9.69 14.03 -9.95
CA LEU A 73 -9.35 12.68 -9.51
C LEU A 73 -7.90 12.33 -9.87
N ARG A 74 -7.49 12.60 -11.10
CA ARG A 74 -6.11 12.36 -11.57
C ARG A 74 -5.09 13.23 -10.83
N GLU A 75 -5.41 14.51 -10.56
CA GLU A 75 -4.54 15.43 -9.81
C GLU A 75 -4.36 14.96 -8.36
N ARG A 76 -5.43 14.58 -7.67
CA ARG A 76 -5.36 14.03 -6.31
C ARG A 76 -4.57 12.74 -6.25
N TRP A 77 -4.79 11.88 -7.23
CA TRP A 77 -4.04 10.63 -7.33
C TRP A 77 -2.55 10.88 -7.53
N MET A 78 -2.16 11.74 -8.48
CA MET A 78 -0.74 12.10 -8.66
C MET A 78 -0.13 12.72 -7.39
N ALA A 79 -0.87 13.56 -6.68
CA ALA A 79 -0.42 14.15 -5.43
C ALA A 79 -0.18 13.09 -4.33
N SER A 80 -0.98 12.01 -4.29
CA SER A 80 -0.89 10.95 -3.27
C SER A 80 0.42 10.15 -3.31
N PHE A 81 1.13 10.17 -4.45
CA PHE A 81 2.43 9.52 -4.63
C PHE A 81 3.59 10.47 -5.00
N GLY A 82 3.40 11.78 -4.82
CA GLY A 82 4.44 12.80 -5.02
C GLY A 82 4.73 13.13 -6.48
N GLY A 83 3.83 12.83 -7.42
CA GLY A 83 3.97 13.12 -8.85
C GLY A 83 5.14 12.38 -9.51
N PHE A 84 5.56 12.87 -10.67
CA PHE A 84 6.65 12.27 -11.45
C PHE A 84 7.90 13.17 -11.46
N PRO A 85 9.10 12.59 -11.63
CA PRO A 85 10.31 13.38 -11.79
C PRO A 85 10.33 14.10 -13.16
N ALA A 86 11.27 15.02 -13.33
CA ALA A 86 11.52 15.65 -14.62
C ALA A 86 12.03 14.62 -15.66
N ARG A 87 11.65 14.82 -16.93
CA ARG A 87 12.20 14.03 -18.03
C ARG A 87 13.68 14.36 -18.24
N THR A 88 14.48 13.31 -18.37
CA THR A 88 15.91 13.37 -18.69
C THR A 88 16.17 12.62 -20.00
N PRO A 89 17.33 12.77 -20.67
CA PRO A 89 17.67 11.98 -21.84
C PRO A 89 17.48 10.47 -21.57
N LEU A 90 16.91 9.74 -22.53
CA LEU A 90 16.67 8.29 -22.41
C LEU A 90 17.96 7.48 -22.53
N ASN A 91 19.00 8.02 -23.18
CA ASN A 91 20.24 7.31 -23.50
C ASN A 91 19.97 5.91 -24.07
N ALA A 92 18.90 5.83 -24.88
CA ALA A 92 18.36 4.55 -25.37
C ALA A 92 19.31 3.93 -26.39
N ARG A 93 19.48 2.60 -26.29
CA ARG A 93 20.28 1.83 -27.24
C ARG A 93 19.70 0.46 -27.49
N VAL A 94 19.85 -0.02 -28.73
CA VAL A 94 19.58 -1.39 -29.11
C VAL A 94 20.84 -2.21 -28.84
N THR A 95 20.78 -3.17 -27.92
CA THR A 95 21.94 -4.00 -27.54
C THR A 95 22.04 -5.29 -28.35
N GLY A 96 21.03 -5.62 -29.11
CA GLY A 96 20.98 -6.78 -29.99
C GLY A 96 19.62 -6.92 -30.68
N SER A 97 19.57 -7.74 -31.71
CA SER A 97 18.31 -8.02 -32.41
C SER A 97 18.26 -9.46 -32.91
N VAL A 98 17.05 -9.99 -33.07
CA VAL A 98 16.78 -11.33 -33.60
C VAL A 98 15.62 -11.25 -34.58
N ASP A 99 15.86 -11.72 -35.81
CA ASP A 99 14.82 -11.86 -36.82
C ASP A 99 14.02 -13.15 -36.60
N ARG A 100 12.71 -13.06 -36.82
CA ARG A 100 11.75 -14.16 -36.78
C ARG A 100 10.83 -14.07 -38.00
N GLU A 101 10.13 -15.12 -38.29
CA GLU A 101 9.17 -15.09 -39.39
C GLU A 101 8.03 -14.09 -39.13
N GLY A 102 7.97 -13.03 -39.93
CA GLY A 102 6.96 -11.97 -39.88
C GLY A 102 7.21 -10.87 -38.84
N TYR A 103 8.26 -10.94 -38.04
CA TYR A 103 8.63 -9.90 -37.06
C TYR A 103 10.11 -9.91 -36.68
N LYS A 104 10.58 -8.79 -36.10
CA LYS A 104 11.91 -8.63 -35.54
C LYS A 104 11.82 -8.31 -34.05
N ILE A 105 12.70 -8.85 -33.23
CA ILE A 105 12.84 -8.50 -31.81
C ILE A 105 14.10 -7.66 -31.63
N GLU A 106 13.98 -6.47 -31.06
CA GLU A 106 15.11 -5.64 -30.65
C GLU A 106 15.22 -5.62 -29.11
N LYS A 107 16.43 -5.82 -28.60
CA LYS A 107 16.75 -5.73 -27.16
C LYS A 107 17.08 -4.29 -26.83
N ILE A 108 16.30 -3.68 -25.94
CA ILE A 108 16.35 -2.25 -25.65
C ILE A 108 16.86 -2.02 -24.23
N LEU A 109 17.82 -1.11 -24.09
CA LEU A 109 18.25 -0.55 -22.82
C LEU A 109 18.07 0.95 -22.87
N LEU A 110 17.40 1.52 -21.86
CA LEU A 110 17.20 2.95 -21.71
C LEU A 110 17.29 3.39 -20.25
N GLU A 111 17.42 4.69 -20.01
CA GLU A 111 17.36 5.28 -18.66
C GLU A 111 16.02 5.99 -18.46
N SER A 112 15.25 5.57 -17.45
CA SER A 112 14.02 6.28 -17.07
C SER A 112 14.32 7.50 -16.18
N GLN A 113 15.41 7.42 -15.43
CA GLN A 113 16.08 8.50 -14.69
C GLN A 113 17.59 8.27 -14.81
N PRO A 114 18.46 9.26 -14.54
CA PRO A 114 19.90 9.09 -14.66
C PRO A 114 20.42 7.87 -13.88
N GLY A 115 21.02 6.92 -14.61
CA GLY A 115 21.54 5.66 -14.08
C GLY A 115 20.45 4.62 -13.69
N HIS A 116 19.18 4.96 -13.76
CA HIS A 116 18.09 4.00 -13.49
C HIS A 116 17.64 3.35 -14.80
N PHE A 117 18.26 2.20 -15.09
CA PHE A 117 18.08 1.50 -16.36
C PHE A 117 16.80 0.69 -16.44
N VAL A 118 16.21 0.69 -17.63
CA VAL A 118 15.07 -0.15 -18.03
C VAL A 118 15.47 -1.04 -19.20
N THR A 119 15.20 -2.32 -19.08
CA THR A 119 15.42 -3.34 -20.12
C THR A 119 14.11 -3.73 -20.78
N GLY A 120 14.10 -3.85 -22.10
CA GLY A 120 12.89 -4.18 -22.86
C GLY A 120 13.17 -4.97 -24.12
N HIS A 121 12.10 -5.53 -24.70
CA HIS A 121 12.07 -6.13 -26.03
C HIS A 121 11.03 -5.42 -26.89
N LEU A 122 11.47 -4.86 -28.03
CA LEU A 122 10.58 -4.28 -29.03
C LEU A 122 10.38 -5.29 -30.15
N PHE A 123 9.16 -5.73 -30.33
CA PHE A 123 8.70 -6.59 -31.43
C PHE A 123 8.15 -5.70 -32.54
N LEU A 124 8.79 -5.73 -33.70
CA LEU A 124 8.43 -4.93 -34.86
C LEU A 124 7.85 -5.85 -35.95
N PRO A 125 6.63 -5.58 -36.45
CA PRO A 125 6.10 -6.27 -37.63
C PRO A 125 7.03 -6.12 -38.83
N GLN A 126 7.07 -7.11 -39.75
CA GLN A 126 7.89 -7.09 -40.95
C GLN A 126 7.08 -7.22 -42.24
N ALA A 127 7.66 -6.72 -43.33
CA ALA A 127 7.16 -6.94 -44.68
C ALA A 127 7.19 -8.45 -45.04
N PRO A 128 6.34 -8.93 -45.98
CA PRO A 128 5.43 -8.13 -46.80
C PRO A 128 4.08 -7.82 -46.14
N ALA A 129 3.76 -8.42 -44.98
CA ALA A 129 2.43 -8.33 -44.36
C ALA A 129 2.08 -6.90 -43.89
N PHE A 130 3.06 -6.19 -43.33
CA PHE A 130 2.82 -4.86 -42.76
C PHE A 130 3.96 -3.88 -43.14
N LYS A 131 3.61 -2.59 -43.19
CA LYS A 131 4.54 -1.49 -43.47
C LYS A 131 4.47 -0.42 -42.38
N PRO A 132 5.60 0.19 -41.98
CA PRO A 132 5.61 1.30 -41.03
C PRO A 132 4.94 2.56 -41.61
N PRO A 133 4.49 3.53 -40.77
CA PRO A 133 4.59 3.47 -39.32
C PRO A 133 3.54 2.54 -38.69
N PHE A 134 3.93 1.80 -37.66
CA PHE A 134 3.05 0.84 -36.96
C PHE A 134 2.40 1.50 -35.75
N PRO A 135 1.09 1.30 -35.50
CA PRO A 135 0.54 1.48 -34.16
C PRO A 135 1.33 0.62 -33.16
N ALA A 136 1.47 1.08 -31.93
CA ALA A 136 2.27 0.36 -30.93
C ALA A 136 1.51 0.12 -29.64
N VAL A 137 1.83 -1.00 -28.99
CA VAL A 137 1.30 -1.37 -27.68
C VAL A 137 2.42 -1.56 -26.67
N LEU A 138 2.27 -0.93 -25.51
CA LEU A 138 3.09 -1.19 -24.34
C LEU A 138 2.51 -2.41 -23.61
N ILE A 139 3.34 -3.43 -23.38
CA ILE A 139 2.95 -4.62 -22.62
C ILE A 139 3.57 -4.55 -21.24
N CYS A 140 2.73 -4.39 -20.22
CA CYS A 140 3.12 -4.36 -18.84
C CYS A 140 3.16 -5.77 -18.24
N CYS A 141 4.31 -6.17 -17.68
CA CYS A 141 4.48 -7.45 -17.02
C CYS A 141 3.84 -7.44 -15.63
N GLY A 142 3.09 -8.49 -15.30
CA GLY A 142 2.71 -8.82 -13.92
C GLY A 142 3.89 -9.42 -13.15
N HIS A 143 3.62 -9.97 -11.96
CA HIS A 143 4.65 -10.42 -11.03
C HIS A 143 5.32 -11.75 -11.47
N SER A 144 5.94 -11.77 -12.64
CA SER A 144 6.79 -12.88 -13.10
C SER A 144 8.25 -12.62 -12.76
N GLY A 145 8.95 -13.60 -12.18
CA GLY A 145 10.34 -13.44 -11.75
C GLY A 145 11.30 -13.12 -12.90
N ASN A 146 11.01 -13.60 -14.10
CA ASN A 146 11.79 -13.39 -15.32
C ASN A 146 11.28 -12.22 -16.20
N GLY A 147 10.31 -11.42 -15.71
CA GLY A 147 9.86 -10.19 -16.36
C GLY A 147 9.50 -10.37 -17.84
N LYS A 148 10.15 -9.58 -18.72
CA LYS A 148 9.96 -9.62 -20.18
C LYS A 148 10.27 -10.96 -20.84
N ALA A 149 11.06 -11.83 -20.19
CA ALA A 149 11.36 -13.17 -20.68
C ALA A 149 10.25 -14.20 -20.36
N SER A 150 9.20 -13.78 -19.65
CA SER A 150 8.04 -14.65 -19.38
C SER A 150 7.32 -15.03 -20.67
N LYS A 151 7.08 -16.33 -20.84
CA LYS A 151 6.46 -16.88 -22.05
C LYS A 151 5.10 -16.27 -22.37
N ASP A 152 4.30 -15.97 -21.35
CA ASP A 152 2.96 -15.42 -21.57
C ASP A 152 3.00 -14.00 -22.14
N TYR A 153 3.94 -13.16 -21.66
CA TYR A 153 4.11 -11.79 -22.18
C TYR A 153 4.73 -11.80 -23.57
N GLN A 154 5.72 -12.68 -23.80
CA GLN A 154 6.32 -12.85 -25.12
C GLN A 154 5.27 -13.30 -26.15
N ARG A 155 4.41 -14.27 -25.82
CA ARG A 155 3.30 -14.71 -26.69
C ARG A 155 2.34 -13.56 -27.02
N GLY A 156 2.03 -12.72 -26.04
CA GLY A 156 1.22 -11.52 -26.27
C GLY A 156 1.86 -10.53 -27.25
N ALA A 157 3.18 -10.34 -27.15
CA ALA A 157 3.91 -9.46 -28.05
C ALA A 157 4.04 -10.03 -29.47
N VAL A 158 4.30 -11.34 -29.60
CA VAL A 158 4.32 -12.03 -30.88
C VAL A 158 2.95 -11.89 -31.59
N LEU A 159 1.86 -12.16 -30.85
CA LEU A 159 0.51 -12.03 -31.37
C LEU A 159 0.22 -10.60 -31.85
N ALA A 160 0.64 -9.58 -31.07
CA ALA A 160 0.49 -8.19 -31.47
C ALA A 160 1.31 -7.87 -32.74
N ALA A 161 2.57 -8.31 -32.83
CA ALA A 161 3.41 -8.08 -33.99
C ALA A 161 2.84 -8.76 -35.26
N GLN A 162 2.37 -10.00 -35.14
CA GLN A 162 1.70 -10.72 -36.24
C GLN A 162 0.35 -10.11 -36.63
N ALA A 163 -0.25 -9.33 -35.74
CA ALA A 163 -1.46 -8.54 -35.99
C ALA A 163 -1.17 -7.12 -36.51
N GLY A 164 0.10 -6.79 -36.81
CA GLY A 164 0.51 -5.50 -37.36
C GLY A 164 0.62 -4.36 -36.34
N LEU A 165 0.79 -4.70 -35.06
CA LEU A 165 1.06 -3.76 -33.98
C LEU A 165 2.50 -3.94 -33.50
N ALA A 166 3.31 -2.90 -33.46
CA ALA A 166 4.56 -2.98 -32.72
C ALA A 166 4.27 -3.21 -31.23
N ALA A 167 5.05 -4.03 -30.55
CA ALA A 167 4.82 -4.33 -29.14
C ALA A 167 6.12 -4.20 -28.34
N LEU A 168 6.11 -3.41 -27.27
CA LEU A 168 7.24 -3.30 -26.36
C LEU A 168 6.90 -3.86 -24.99
N ILE A 169 7.66 -4.88 -24.57
CA ILE A 169 7.62 -5.46 -23.23
C ILE A 169 8.85 -4.95 -22.49
N TYR A 170 8.72 -4.56 -21.21
CA TYR A 170 9.85 -4.18 -20.37
C TYR A 170 9.82 -4.86 -19.01
N ASP A 171 11.00 -4.94 -18.36
CA ASP A 171 11.10 -5.45 -17.00
C ASP A 171 10.64 -4.39 -15.99
N PRO A 172 9.64 -4.67 -15.15
CA PRO A 172 9.39 -3.85 -13.98
C PRO A 172 10.54 -3.94 -12.96
N ILE A 173 10.61 -3.01 -12.02
CA ILE A 173 11.54 -3.11 -10.88
C ILE A 173 11.36 -4.45 -10.16
N ASP A 174 12.45 -5.01 -9.63
CA ASP A 174 12.54 -6.32 -8.95
C ASP A 174 12.15 -7.54 -9.82
N GLN A 175 12.10 -7.38 -11.14
CA GLN A 175 11.79 -8.46 -12.08
C GLN A 175 12.82 -8.53 -13.21
N GLY A 176 13.04 -9.72 -13.78
CA GLY A 176 13.98 -9.93 -14.88
C GLY A 176 15.37 -9.42 -14.56
N GLU A 177 15.88 -8.52 -15.40
CA GLU A 177 17.22 -7.93 -15.24
C GLU A 177 17.27 -6.75 -14.26
N ARG A 178 16.15 -6.41 -13.56
CA ARG A 178 16.03 -5.18 -12.75
C ARG A 178 15.91 -5.43 -11.26
N LEU A 179 16.69 -6.37 -10.69
CA LEU A 179 16.73 -6.59 -9.24
C LEU A 179 17.32 -5.38 -8.52
N GLN A 180 16.61 -4.85 -7.53
CA GLN A 180 16.95 -3.62 -6.83
C GLN A 180 17.86 -3.85 -5.62
N LEU A 181 17.72 -5.00 -4.95
CA LEU A 181 18.50 -5.33 -3.75
C LEU A 181 19.71 -6.20 -4.09
N PRO A 182 20.93 -5.84 -3.66
CA PRO A 182 22.12 -6.66 -3.86
C PRO A 182 21.97 -8.05 -3.21
N GLY A 183 22.50 -9.09 -3.89
CA GLY A 183 22.61 -10.43 -3.31
C GLY A 183 21.32 -11.21 -3.11
N LYS A 184 20.16 -10.63 -3.37
CA LYS A 184 18.88 -11.32 -3.26
C LYS A 184 18.35 -11.67 -4.64
N LYS A 185 18.20 -12.98 -4.93
CA LYS A 185 17.18 -13.42 -5.88
C LYS A 185 15.87 -13.33 -5.08
N PRO A 186 14.97 -12.39 -5.36
CA PRO A 186 13.71 -12.37 -4.67
C PRO A 186 12.96 -13.66 -5.02
N PRO A 187 12.57 -14.48 -4.05
CA PRO A 187 11.70 -15.61 -4.30
C PRO A 187 10.34 -15.15 -4.87
N HIS A 188 9.97 -13.91 -4.57
CA HIS A 188 8.83 -13.19 -5.11
C HIS A 188 9.13 -11.69 -5.16
N ASN A 189 8.98 -11.09 -6.30
CA ASN A 189 9.05 -9.65 -6.61
C ASN A 189 8.16 -8.80 -5.70
N VAL A 190 7.00 -9.31 -5.28
CA VAL A 190 6.10 -8.68 -4.30
C VAL A 190 6.82 -8.28 -3.00
N HIS A 191 7.76 -9.07 -2.53
CA HIS A 191 8.54 -8.71 -1.33
C HIS A 191 9.41 -7.48 -1.55
N GLY A 192 10.02 -7.34 -2.73
CA GLY A 192 10.78 -6.15 -3.12
C GLY A 192 9.87 -4.92 -3.17
N HIS A 193 8.69 -5.06 -3.77
CA HIS A 193 7.71 -3.96 -3.85
C HIS A 193 7.26 -3.47 -2.48
N ASN A 194 7.05 -4.36 -1.50
CA ASN A 194 6.66 -3.96 -0.15
C ASN A 194 7.80 -3.27 0.62
N ILE A 195 9.05 -3.73 0.45
CA ILE A 195 10.22 -3.06 1.06
C ILE A 195 10.37 -1.65 0.46
N THR A 196 10.30 -1.52 -0.86
CA THR A 196 10.31 -0.23 -1.57
C THR A 196 9.12 0.63 -1.13
N GLY A 197 7.95 0.01 -0.92
CA GLY A 197 6.70 0.69 -0.56
C GLY A 197 6.77 1.43 0.76
N VAL A 198 7.34 0.81 1.79
CA VAL A 198 7.56 1.46 3.09
C VAL A 198 8.48 2.65 2.95
N SER A 199 9.63 2.48 2.29
CA SER A 199 10.59 3.55 2.07
C SER A 199 9.99 4.71 1.25
N ALA A 200 9.24 4.41 0.19
CA ALA A 200 8.56 5.39 -0.63
C ALA A 200 7.49 6.16 0.15
N MET A 201 6.64 5.45 0.92
CA MET A 201 5.59 6.03 1.75
C MET A 201 6.13 7.08 2.73
N LEU A 202 7.23 6.79 3.41
CA LEU A 202 7.88 7.70 4.36
C LEU A 202 8.37 9.00 3.71
N LEU A 203 8.71 8.95 2.41
CA LEU A 203 9.11 10.12 1.60
C LEU A 203 7.91 10.85 0.93
N GLY A 204 6.68 10.38 1.14
CA GLY A 204 5.49 10.91 0.47
C GLY A 204 5.32 10.37 -0.95
N TRP A 205 5.96 9.25 -1.28
CA TRP A 205 5.89 8.56 -2.56
C TRP A 205 5.09 7.26 -2.48
N ASN A 206 5.12 6.47 -3.55
CA ASN A 206 4.60 5.11 -3.64
C ASN A 206 5.46 4.28 -4.60
N THR A 207 5.53 2.97 -4.43
CA THR A 207 6.26 2.08 -5.36
C THR A 207 5.75 2.22 -6.81
N ALA A 208 4.45 2.41 -6.99
CA ALA A 208 3.84 2.60 -8.31
C ALA A 208 4.41 3.82 -9.06
N ARG A 209 4.88 4.87 -8.37
CA ARG A 209 5.53 6.03 -8.97
C ARG A 209 6.67 5.64 -9.90
N PHE A 210 7.55 4.75 -9.45
CA PHE A 210 8.68 4.27 -10.26
C PHE A 210 8.20 3.44 -11.45
N ARG A 211 7.25 2.54 -11.21
CA ARG A 211 6.73 1.64 -12.25
C ARG A 211 5.96 2.37 -13.35
N ILE A 212 5.11 3.31 -12.98
CA ILE A 212 4.36 4.15 -13.93
C ILE A 212 5.34 5.01 -14.72
N TRP A 213 6.30 5.64 -14.03
CA TRP A 213 7.30 6.47 -14.69
C TRP A 213 8.14 5.70 -15.70
N ASP A 214 8.61 4.51 -15.35
CA ASP A 214 9.32 3.64 -16.28
C ASP A 214 8.50 3.37 -17.55
N GLY A 215 7.21 3.04 -17.41
CA GLY A 215 6.31 2.83 -18.54
C GLY A 215 6.11 4.07 -19.38
N MET A 216 5.97 5.26 -18.76
CA MET A 216 5.90 6.53 -19.49
C MET A 216 7.19 6.83 -20.26
N ARG A 217 8.36 6.52 -19.69
CA ARG A 217 9.65 6.68 -20.39
C ARG A 217 9.83 5.69 -21.54
N VAL A 218 9.30 4.48 -21.39
CA VAL A 218 9.22 3.51 -22.50
C VAL A 218 8.30 4.01 -23.61
N LEU A 219 7.20 4.70 -23.30
CA LEU A 219 6.37 5.37 -24.29
C LEU A 219 7.10 6.54 -24.97
N ASP A 220 7.94 7.29 -24.24
CA ASP A 220 8.78 8.33 -24.84
C ASP A 220 9.73 7.72 -25.89
N TYR A 221 10.36 6.56 -25.57
CA TYR A 221 11.18 5.82 -26.53
C TYR A 221 10.42 5.38 -27.77
N LEU A 222 9.20 4.84 -27.61
CA LEU A 222 8.37 4.47 -28.77
C LEU A 222 8.08 5.69 -29.68
N GLN A 223 7.86 6.87 -29.09
CA GLN A 223 7.64 8.09 -29.86
C GLN A 223 8.89 8.63 -30.58
N GLU A 224 10.09 8.26 -30.14
CA GLU A 224 11.35 8.61 -30.84
C GLU A 224 11.61 7.72 -32.06
N ARG A 225 10.93 6.57 -32.18
CA ARG A 225 11.15 5.59 -33.25
C ARG A 225 10.41 6.01 -34.54
N PRO A 226 11.11 6.06 -35.69
CA PRO A 226 10.48 6.41 -36.96
C PRO A 226 9.49 5.36 -37.48
N GLU A 227 9.63 4.10 -37.04
CA GLU A 227 8.75 3.00 -37.45
C GLU A 227 7.42 3.01 -36.68
N ILE A 228 7.26 3.85 -35.67
CA ILE A 228 6.07 3.88 -34.79
C ILE A 228 5.16 5.06 -35.13
N ASP A 229 3.88 4.77 -35.24
CA ASP A 229 2.83 5.79 -35.30
C ASP A 229 2.63 6.39 -33.90
N LYS A 230 3.15 7.60 -33.71
CA LYS A 230 3.18 8.31 -32.42
C LYS A 230 1.80 8.64 -31.86
N GLN A 231 0.76 8.63 -32.69
CA GLN A 231 -0.62 8.97 -32.31
C GLN A 231 -1.45 7.74 -31.98
N ARG A 232 -0.94 6.54 -32.28
CA ARG A 232 -1.66 5.26 -32.12
C ARG A 232 -0.96 4.34 -31.13
N LEU A 233 -0.96 4.77 -29.85
CA LEU A 233 -0.34 4.03 -28.76
C LEU A 233 -1.41 3.40 -27.87
N GLY A 234 -1.19 2.15 -27.47
CA GLY A 234 -2.04 1.40 -26.55
C GLY A 234 -1.24 0.82 -25.39
N VAL A 235 -1.96 0.35 -24.37
CA VAL A 235 -1.36 -0.35 -23.23
C VAL A 235 -2.19 -1.56 -22.83
N MET A 236 -1.51 -2.68 -22.56
CA MET A 236 -2.13 -3.92 -22.10
C MET A 236 -1.20 -4.67 -21.16
N GLY A 237 -1.73 -5.60 -20.37
CA GLY A 237 -0.94 -6.39 -19.43
C GLY A 237 -1.82 -7.18 -18.48
N ASN A 238 -1.21 -8.08 -17.71
CA ASN A 238 -1.94 -9.01 -16.86
C ASN A 238 -1.49 -8.92 -15.40
N SER A 239 -2.42 -9.10 -14.43
CA SER A 239 -2.11 -9.11 -13.00
C SER A 239 -1.48 -7.78 -12.56
N GLY A 240 -0.33 -7.75 -11.91
CA GLY A 240 0.43 -6.52 -11.68
C GLY A 240 0.72 -5.71 -12.95
N GLY A 241 0.74 -6.36 -14.13
CA GLY A 241 0.77 -5.69 -15.43
C GLY A 241 -0.59 -5.11 -15.84
N GLY A 242 -1.68 -5.75 -15.44
CA GLY A 242 -3.04 -5.22 -15.54
C GLY A 242 -3.21 -3.98 -14.66
N THR A 243 -2.66 -4.02 -13.44
CA THR A 243 -2.54 -2.87 -12.53
C THR A 243 -1.84 -1.71 -13.22
N LEU A 244 -0.63 -1.95 -13.71
CA LEU A 244 0.20 -0.93 -14.34
C LEU A 244 -0.41 -0.39 -15.63
N SER A 245 -1.06 -1.25 -16.44
CA SER A 245 -1.82 -0.83 -17.61
C SER A 245 -2.97 0.11 -17.23
N SER A 246 -3.68 -0.20 -16.14
CA SER A 246 -4.76 0.64 -15.61
C SER A 246 -4.25 2.03 -15.19
N TYR A 247 -3.06 2.08 -14.60
CA TYR A 247 -2.44 3.34 -14.17
C TYR A 247 -1.95 4.17 -15.34
N ILE A 248 -1.22 3.55 -16.27
CA ILE A 248 -0.65 4.25 -17.42
C ILE A 248 -1.78 4.77 -18.33
N MET A 249 -2.81 3.97 -18.62
CA MET A 249 -3.93 4.43 -19.45
C MET A 249 -4.71 5.59 -18.81
N ALA A 250 -4.74 5.65 -17.48
CA ALA A 250 -5.45 6.70 -16.76
C ALA A 250 -4.62 8.01 -16.62
N LEU A 251 -3.27 7.91 -16.62
CA LEU A 251 -2.39 9.05 -16.32
C LEU A 251 -1.64 9.60 -17.54
N ASP A 252 -1.47 8.81 -18.61
CA ASP A 252 -0.74 9.23 -19.81
C ASP A 252 -1.71 9.48 -20.98
N ASP A 253 -1.81 10.74 -21.37
CA ASP A 253 -2.77 11.17 -22.41
C ASP A 253 -2.43 10.68 -23.83
N ARG A 254 -1.25 10.12 -24.05
CA ARG A 254 -0.83 9.51 -25.33
C ARG A 254 -1.51 8.17 -25.61
N ILE A 255 -2.01 7.49 -24.56
CA ILE A 255 -2.68 6.21 -24.72
C ILE A 255 -4.04 6.39 -25.35
N GLY A 256 -4.24 5.79 -26.52
CA GLY A 256 -5.49 5.79 -27.30
C GLY A 256 -6.41 4.60 -27.02
N ALA A 257 -5.88 3.50 -26.44
CA ALA A 257 -6.68 2.33 -26.04
C ALA A 257 -6.02 1.57 -24.90
N GLY A 258 -6.81 1.01 -23.98
CA GLY A 258 -6.34 0.21 -22.84
C GLY A 258 -6.97 -1.19 -22.79
N ALA A 259 -6.18 -2.21 -22.37
CA ALA A 259 -6.69 -3.57 -22.18
C ALA A 259 -6.06 -4.23 -20.93
N PRO A 260 -6.40 -3.77 -19.71
CA PRO A 260 -5.95 -4.42 -18.48
C PRO A 260 -6.59 -5.81 -18.32
N SER A 261 -5.79 -6.80 -17.92
CA SER A 261 -6.24 -8.18 -17.70
C SER A 261 -6.02 -8.60 -16.24
N CYS A 262 -6.99 -9.33 -15.66
CA CYS A 262 -6.91 -10.00 -14.35
C CYS A 262 -6.46 -9.07 -13.20
N TYR A 263 -7.09 -7.90 -13.09
CA TYR A 263 -6.81 -6.92 -12.04
C TYR A 263 -8.06 -6.16 -11.58
N ILE A 264 -8.81 -5.59 -12.53
CA ILE A 264 -9.98 -4.76 -12.19
C ILE A 264 -11.05 -5.63 -11.51
N SER A 265 -11.37 -5.29 -10.27
CA SER A 265 -12.42 -5.84 -9.42
C SER A 265 -13.10 -4.66 -8.71
N THR A 266 -13.38 -4.73 -7.40
CA THR A 266 -13.59 -3.57 -6.52
C THR A 266 -12.59 -3.64 -5.37
N LEU A 267 -12.18 -2.50 -4.80
CA LEU A 267 -11.28 -2.51 -3.65
C LEU A 267 -11.92 -3.19 -2.43
N ARG A 268 -13.25 -3.00 -2.22
CA ARG A 268 -13.99 -3.68 -1.16
C ARG A 268 -13.96 -5.20 -1.31
N ASP A 269 -14.23 -5.74 -2.51
CA ASP A 269 -14.22 -7.19 -2.73
C ASP A 269 -12.79 -7.77 -2.64
N VAL A 270 -11.77 -7.03 -3.08
CA VAL A 270 -10.35 -7.42 -2.90
C VAL A 270 -10.00 -7.47 -1.41
N CYS A 271 -10.28 -6.42 -0.64
CA CYS A 271 -10.00 -6.39 0.80
C CYS A 271 -10.74 -7.50 1.57
N ASP A 272 -11.97 -7.84 1.16
CA ASP A 272 -12.78 -8.89 1.80
C ASP A 272 -12.31 -10.31 1.48
N ARG A 273 -11.88 -10.56 0.22
CA ARG A 273 -11.65 -11.93 -0.28
C ARG A 273 -10.20 -12.37 -0.28
N CYS A 274 -9.29 -11.49 -0.60
CA CYS A 274 -7.86 -11.81 -0.70
C CYS A 274 -6.94 -10.86 0.10
N GLY A 275 -7.52 -9.84 0.73
CA GLY A 275 -6.79 -8.80 1.45
C GLY A 275 -6.18 -7.75 0.54
N PRO A 276 -5.70 -6.62 1.10
CA PRO A 276 -4.98 -5.62 0.35
C PRO A 276 -3.78 -6.23 -0.36
N GLN A 277 -3.60 -5.88 -1.62
CA GLN A 277 -2.49 -6.36 -2.46
C GLN A 277 -1.18 -5.63 -2.10
N ASP A 278 -0.10 -5.91 -2.81
CA ASP A 278 1.21 -5.31 -2.54
C ASP A 278 1.24 -3.76 -2.65
N ALA A 279 2.33 -3.16 -2.17
CA ALA A 279 2.43 -1.71 -1.94
C ALA A 279 2.14 -0.84 -3.17
N GLU A 280 2.41 -1.33 -4.37
CA GLU A 280 2.13 -0.59 -5.61
C GLU A 280 0.66 -0.47 -5.97
N GLN A 281 -0.17 -1.31 -5.36
CA GLN A 281 -1.60 -1.39 -5.66
C GLN A 281 -2.48 -0.59 -4.69
N ASN A 282 -1.87 0.08 -3.72
CA ASN A 282 -2.56 0.85 -2.69
C ASN A 282 -1.95 2.25 -2.59
N PHE A 283 -2.77 3.30 -2.71
CA PHE A 283 -2.34 4.69 -2.59
C PHE A 283 -2.93 5.35 -1.35
N PHE A 284 -2.18 6.26 -0.75
CA PHE A 284 -2.66 7.00 0.43
C PHE A 284 -3.90 7.82 0.10
N GLY A 285 -4.96 7.57 0.85
CA GLY A 285 -6.23 8.26 0.69
C GLY A 285 -7.00 7.91 -0.58
N GLN A 286 -6.63 6.86 -1.28
CA GLN A 286 -7.22 6.47 -2.56
C GLN A 286 -8.75 6.45 -2.51
N LEU A 287 -9.33 5.80 -1.53
CA LEU A 287 -10.77 5.76 -1.34
C LEU A 287 -11.33 7.08 -0.81
N ALA A 288 -10.58 7.80 0.03
CA ALA A 288 -11.01 9.09 0.56
C ALA A 288 -11.14 10.16 -0.54
N PHE A 289 -10.31 10.12 -1.58
CA PHE A 289 -10.46 11.03 -2.71
C PHE A 289 -11.29 10.47 -3.88
N GLY A 290 -11.85 9.25 -3.72
CA GLY A 290 -12.81 8.66 -4.66
C GLY A 290 -12.22 7.85 -5.81
N MET A 291 -10.94 7.46 -5.75
CA MET A 291 -10.33 6.57 -6.74
C MET A 291 -10.52 5.11 -6.32
N ASN A 292 -11.32 4.37 -7.06
CA ASN A 292 -11.47 2.93 -6.94
C ASN A 292 -11.18 2.24 -8.28
N HIS A 293 -11.46 0.94 -8.38
CA HIS A 293 -11.17 0.20 -9.62
C HIS A 293 -12.02 0.67 -10.82
N ALA A 294 -13.30 1.05 -10.63
CA ALA A 294 -14.11 1.67 -11.68
C ALA A 294 -13.51 3.02 -12.13
N GLY A 295 -12.91 3.76 -11.19
CA GLY A 295 -12.24 5.03 -11.47
C GLY A 295 -11.11 4.90 -12.49
N TYR A 296 -10.34 3.80 -12.50
CA TYR A 296 -9.29 3.59 -13.51
C TYR A 296 -9.86 3.47 -14.93
N LEU A 297 -11.03 2.86 -15.09
CA LEU A 297 -11.70 2.73 -16.39
C LEU A 297 -12.27 4.08 -16.87
N LEU A 298 -12.66 4.93 -15.93
CA LEU A 298 -13.39 6.18 -16.17
C LEU A 298 -12.49 7.42 -16.18
N ALA A 299 -11.27 7.34 -15.65
CA ALA A 299 -10.35 8.48 -15.48
C ALA A 299 -10.05 9.22 -16.80
N ARG A 300 -10.22 8.58 -17.95
CA ARG A 300 -10.03 9.15 -19.28
C ARG A 300 -11.15 8.80 -20.27
N ALA A 301 -12.35 8.46 -19.77
CA ALA A 301 -13.48 8.28 -20.68
C ALA A 301 -13.68 9.57 -21.55
N PRO A 302 -13.85 9.44 -22.86
CA PRO A 302 -14.24 8.25 -23.64
C PRO A 302 -13.07 7.44 -24.24
N MET A 303 -11.88 7.43 -23.65
CA MET A 303 -10.81 6.55 -24.15
C MET A 303 -11.28 5.08 -24.14
N PRO A 304 -11.10 4.32 -25.23
CA PRO A 304 -11.53 2.94 -25.31
C PRO A 304 -10.80 2.02 -24.31
N VAL A 305 -11.56 1.24 -23.52
CA VAL A 305 -11.00 0.29 -22.57
C VAL A 305 -11.74 -1.04 -22.57
N CYS A 306 -10.97 -2.14 -22.59
CA CYS A 306 -11.49 -3.50 -22.46
C CYS A 306 -10.85 -4.19 -21.24
N MET A 307 -11.62 -4.47 -20.22
CA MET A 307 -11.14 -5.27 -19.10
C MET A 307 -11.29 -6.77 -19.41
N ASN A 308 -10.17 -7.50 -19.35
CA ASN A 308 -10.17 -8.94 -19.60
C ASN A 308 -10.10 -9.68 -18.25
N CYS A 309 -11.16 -10.37 -17.87
CA CYS A 309 -11.27 -11.02 -16.58
C CYS A 309 -11.14 -12.54 -16.72
N ALA A 310 -10.42 -13.20 -15.83
CA ALA A 310 -10.47 -14.64 -15.71
C ALA A 310 -11.61 -15.02 -14.74
N HIS A 311 -12.53 -15.90 -15.17
CA HIS A 311 -13.72 -16.22 -14.38
C HIS A 311 -13.39 -16.85 -13.01
N GLY A 312 -12.35 -17.68 -12.96
CA GLY A 312 -11.86 -18.34 -11.74
C GLY A 312 -10.67 -17.63 -11.09
N ASP A 313 -10.56 -16.31 -11.23
CA ASP A 313 -9.49 -15.51 -10.65
C ASP A 313 -9.59 -15.43 -9.13
N PHE A 314 -8.45 -15.23 -8.45
CA PHE A 314 -8.45 -14.84 -7.04
C PHE A 314 -8.91 -13.38 -6.83
N PHE A 315 -8.72 -12.50 -7.84
CA PHE A 315 -9.44 -11.23 -7.88
C PHE A 315 -10.93 -11.51 -8.10
N PRO A 316 -11.82 -11.11 -7.18
CA PRO A 316 -13.22 -11.51 -7.23
C PRO A 316 -13.91 -11.07 -8.53
N PHE A 317 -14.37 -12.04 -9.33
CA PHE A 317 -15.04 -11.78 -10.61
C PHE A 317 -16.32 -10.94 -10.44
N ALA A 318 -17.10 -11.21 -9.39
CA ALA A 318 -18.27 -10.38 -9.05
C ALA A 318 -17.92 -8.90 -8.81
N GLY A 319 -16.72 -8.61 -8.31
CA GLY A 319 -16.21 -7.24 -8.21
C GLY A 319 -15.89 -6.64 -9.58
N SER A 320 -15.38 -7.47 -10.51
CA SER A 320 -15.15 -7.05 -11.89
C SER A 320 -16.45 -6.64 -12.59
N GLU A 321 -17.51 -7.44 -12.41
CA GLU A 321 -18.85 -7.13 -12.92
C GLU A 321 -19.39 -5.81 -12.36
N LYS A 322 -19.20 -5.54 -11.06
CA LYS A 322 -19.62 -4.28 -10.41
C LYS A 322 -18.90 -3.08 -11.02
N SER A 323 -17.56 -3.13 -11.11
CA SER A 323 -16.77 -2.03 -11.68
C SER A 323 -17.09 -1.80 -13.18
N TYR A 324 -17.30 -2.89 -13.93
CA TYR A 324 -17.77 -2.79 -15.32
C TYR A 324 -19.15 -2.13 -15.43
N ALA A 325 -20.09 -2.51 -14.58
CA ALA A 325 -21.44 -1.94 -14.60
C ALA A 325 -21.42 -0.43 -14.34
N VAL A 326 -20.59 0.03 -13.38
CA VAL A 326 -20.39 1.47 -13.12
C VAL A 326 -19.81 2.16 -14.35
N ALA A 327 -18.73 1.61 -14.93
CA ALA A 327 -18.09 2.19 -16.10
C ALA A 327 -19.05 2.22 -17.30
N ARG A 328 -19.71 1.11 -17.59
CA ARG A 328 -20.66 0.98 -18.70
C ARG A 328 -21.80 2.00 -18.61
N ALA A 329 -22.38 2.18 -17.42
CA ALA A 329 -23.45 3.16 -17.21
C ALA A 329 -23.02 4.60 -17.55
N VAL A 330 -21.77 4.97 -17.24
CA VAL A 330 -21.21 6.29 -17.62
C VAL A 330 -20.98 6.37 -19.14
N PHE A 331 -20.34 5.38 -19.75
CA PHE A 331 -20.08 5.37 -21.19
C PHE A 331 -21.38 5.40 -22.00
N GLU A 332 -22.40 4.62 -21.63
CA GLU A 332 -23.73 4.61 -22.30
C GLU A 332 -24.46 5.94 -22.15
N ARG A 333 -24.41 6.56 -20.96
CA ARG A 333 -25.03 7.89 -20.71
C ARG A 333 -24.57 8.94 -21.69
N PHE A 334 -23.31 8.89 -22.10
CA PHE A 334 -22.73 9.87 -23.02
C PHE A 334 -22.67 9.39 -24.48
N GLY A 335 -23.26 8.24 -24.81
CA GLY A 335 -23.28 7.68 -26.16
C GLY A 335 -21.98 7.02 -26.61
N TRP A 336 -21.16 6.55 -25.65
CA TRP A 336 -19.85 5.93 -25.89
C TRP A 336 -19.82 4.43 -25.57
N GLY A 337 -20.97 3.77 -25.49
CA GLY A 337 -21.09 2.39 -25.00
C GLY A 337 -20.19 1.37 -25.71
N GLU A 338 -19.84 1.58 -26.99
CA GLU A 338 -18.92 0.74 -27.74
C GLU A 338 -17.44 0.84 -27.31
N ARG A 339 -17.10 1.88 -26.50
CA ARG A 339 -15.74 2.18 -26.05
C ARG A 339 -15.40 1.53 -24.71
N VAL A 340 -16.31 0.78 -24.11
CA VAL A 340 -16.05 0.00 -22.91
C VAL A 340 -16.53 -1.43 -23.09
N ALA A 341 -15.67 -2.40 -22.78
CA ALA A 341 -15.99 -3.82 -22.87
C ALA A 341 -15.42 -4.60 -21.68
N MET A 342 -16.04 -5.72 -21.37
CA MET A 342 -15.54 -6.72 -20.44
C MET A 342 -15.56 -8.08 -21.14
N LEU A 343 -14.44 -8.80 -21.08
CA LEU A 343 -14.34 -10.17 -21.53
C LEU A 343 -14.26 -11.11 -20.31
N ASP A 344 -15.18 -12.06 -20.27
CA ASP A 344 -15.16 -13.19 -19.34
C ASP A 344 -14.40 -14.35 -19.99
N VAL A 345 -13.18 -14.60 -19.51
CA VAL A 345 -12.32 -15.68 -20.02
C VAL A 345 -12.31 -16.83 -19.04
N PRO A 346 -12.74 -18.05 -19.46
CA PRO A 346 -12.72 -19.20 -18.58
C PRO A 346 -11.32 -19.55 -18.05
N GLY A 347 -11.24 -19.95 -16.77
CA GLY A 347 -10.01 -20.43 -16.14
C GLY A 347 -9.51 -19.58 -14.98
N PRO A 348 -8.42 -20.02 -14.33
CA PRO A 348 -7.83 -19.36 -13.19
C PRO A 348 -7.00 -18.14 -13.61
N HIS A 349 -6.56 -17.37 -12.61
CA HIS A 349 -5.65 -16.22 -12.77
C HIS A 349 -4.49 -16.49 -13.73
N GLY A 350 -4.23 -15.56 -14.65
CA GLY A 350 -3.12 -15.59 -15.59
C GLY A 350 -3.46 -15.01 -16.96
N TRP A 351 -2.45 -14.62 -17.72
CA TRP A 351 -2.65 -14.10 -19.07
C TRP A 351 -2.84 -15.23 -20.08
N LYS A 352 -4.01 -15.84 -20.03
CA LYS A 352 -4.38 -16.97 -20.88
C LYS A 352 -4.57 -16.53 -22.33
N GLU A 353 -4.68 -17.48 -23.23
CA GLU A 353 -4.85 -17.21 -24.66
C GLU A 353 -6.03 -16.26 -24.92
N GLY A 354 -7.20 -16.53 -24.31
CA GLY A 354 -8.38 -15.68 -24.47
C GLY A 354 -8.15 -14.22 -24.06
N ASN A 355 -7.42 -13.99 -22.94
CA ASN A 355 -7.07 -12.65 -22.50
C ASN A 355 -6.13 -11.96 -23.50
N ARG A 356 -5.07 -12.65 -24.00
CA ARG A 356 -4.11 -12.10 -24.95
C ARG A 356 -4.78 -11.76 -26.27
N VAL A 357 -5.56 -12.69 -26.81
CA VAL A 357 -6.31 -12.52 -28.05
C VAL A 357 -7.29 -11.38 -27.92
N GLY A 358 -8.05 -11.32 -26.82
CA GLY A 358 -8.98 -10.23 -26.56
C GLY A 358 -8.32 -8.87 -26.49
N SER A 359 -7.19 -8.78 -25.80
CA SER A 359 -6.40 -7.54 -25.74
C SER A 359 -5.95 -7.08 -27.13
N VAL A 360 -5.36 -7.99 -27.92
CA VAL A 360 -4.84 -7.66 -29.26
C VAL A 360 -5.96 -7.24 -30.22
N GLN A 361 -7.12 -7.89 -30.18
CA GLN A 361 -8.25 -7.47 -31.04
C GLN A 361 -8.81 -6.12 -30.63
N TRP A 362 -8.87 -5.83 -29.31
CA TRP A 362 -9.26 -4.50 -28.86
C TRP A 362 -8.31 -3.42 -29.40
N MET A 363 -6.98 -3.69 -29.36
CA MET A 363 -5.97 -2.78 -29.91
C MET A 363 -6.11 -2.63 -31.43
N ARG A 364 -6.37 -3.69 -32.19
CA ARG A 364 -6.62 -3.63 -33.63
C ARG A 364 -7.82 -2.74 -33.94
N ARG A 365 -8.92 -2.93 -33.23
CA ARG A 365 -10.13 -2.12 -33.43
C ARG A 365 -9.85 -0.63 -33.30
N TRP A 366 -9.13 -0.22 -32.26
CA TRP A 366 -9.01 1.19 -31.91
C TRP A 366 -7.71 1.85 -32.40
N LEU A 367 -6.67 1.08 -32.67
CA LEU A 367 -5.40 1.62 -33.16
C LEU A 367 -5.16 1.38 -34.65
N ARG A 368 -5.90 0.42 -35.27
CA ARG A 368 -5.80 0.14 -36.70
C ARG A 368 -7.10 0.44 -37.45
N ASP A 369 -8.08 1.03 -36.76
CA ASP A 369 -9.43 1.31 -37.32
C ASP A 369 -10.11 0.06 -37.92
N GLU A 370 -9.79 -1.12 -37.40
CA GLU A 370 -10.40 -2.35 -37.83
C GLU A 370 -11.73 -2.55 -37.09
N THR A 371 -12.83 -2.48 -37.83
CA THR A 371 -14.20 -2.59 -37.30
C THR A 371 -14.63 -4.01 -37.01
N ALA A 372 -13.68 -4.96 -36.83
CA ALA A 372 -14.00 -6.32 -36.47
C ALA A 372 -14.90 -6.35 -35.24
N ALA A 373 -16.07 -6.95 -35.40
CA ALA A 373 -17.08 -6.98 -34.36
C ALA A 373 -16.59 -7.73 -33.12
N LEU A 374 -16.86 -7.21 -31.93
CA LEU A 374 -16.90 -7.97 -30.69
C LEU A 374 -18.27 -8.71 -30.64
N PRO A 375 -18.34 -9.96 -30.17
CA PRO A 375 -17.31 -10.72 -29.50
C PRO A 375 -16.26 -11.30 -30.46
N LEU A 376 -15.10 -11.54 -29.89
CA LEU A 376 -13.92 -12.07 -30.52
C LEU A 376 -14.15 -13.50 -30.99
N ASP A 377 -14.11 -13.72 -32.29
CA ASP A 377 -14.07 -15.07 -32.83
C ASP A 377 -12.64 -15.61 -32.69
N LEU A 378 -12.38 -16.39 -31.63
CA LEU A 378 -11.08 -17.01 -31.38
C LEU A 378 -10.61 -17.91 -32.53
N PRO A 379 -11.47 -18.76 -33.15
CA PRO A 379 -11.14 -19.48 -34.35
C PRO A 379 -10.73 -18.58 -35.52
N ALA A 380 -11.48 -17.52 -35.78
CA ALA A 380 -11.16 -16.58 -36.87
C ALA A 380 -9.85 -15.82 -36.61
N LEU A 381 -9.56 -15.46 -35.35
CA LEU A 381 -8.31 -14.80 -35.02
C LEU A 381 -7.11 -15.75 -35.12
N ARG A 382 -7.24 -17.01 -34.69
CA ARG A 382 -6.24 -18.04 -34.92
C ARG A 382 -5.97 -18.23 -36.41
N ALA A 383 -7.02 -18.24 -37.22
CA ALA A 383 -6.90 -18.34 -38.68
C ALA A 383 -6.24 -17.10 -39.32
N SER A 384 -6.51 -15.89 -38.79
CA SER A 384 -5.91 -14.64 -39.27
C SER A 384 -4.44 -14.46 -38.83
N CYS A 385 -4.02 -15.18 -37.81
CA CYS A 385 -2.63 -15.28 -37.34
C CYS A 385 -2.07 -16.64 -37.78
N ALA A 386 -1.91 -16.87 -39.08
CA ALA A 386 -1.59 -18.17 -39.68
C ALA A 386 -0.30 -18.83 -39.17
N SER A 387 0.58 -18.09 -38.50
CA SER A 387 1.78 -18.60 -37.80
C SER A 387 1.62 -18.73 -36.28
N TYR A 388 0.40 -18.43 -35.73
CA TYR A 388 0.14 -18.63 -34.30
C TYR A 388 -0.12 -20.11 -34.02
N ASP A 389 0.97 -20.86 -33.85
CA ASP A 389 0.91 -22.22 -33.34
C ASP A 389 0.97 -22.16 -31.80
N ALA A 390 -0.01 -22.81 -31.13
CA ALA A 390 0.04 -23.03 -29.69
C ALA A 390 1.29 -23.84 -29.25
N LYS A 391 1.93 -24.54 -30.19
CA LYS A 391 3.22 -25.19 -30.02
C LYS A 391 4.41 -24.23 -30.18
N SER A 392 4.24 -23.02 -30.71
CA SER A 392 5.31 -22.04 -30.85
C SER A 392 5.66 -21.37 -29.51
N ALA A 393 5.76 -22.20 -28.44
CA ALA A 393 6.33 -21.79 -27.16
C ALA A 393 7.73 -21.15 -27.32
N ASP A 394 8.35 -21.32 -28.48
CA ASP A 394 9.72 -20.96 -28.82
C ASP A 394 9.85 -19.71 -29.71
N CYS A 395 8.75 -19.02 -30.05
CA CYS A 395 8.83 -17.82 -30.90
C CYS A 395 9.38 -16.57 -30.20
N GLY A 396 9.39 -16.54 -28.86
CA GLY A 396 10.04 -15.50 -28.06
C GLY A 396 11.51 -15.78 -27.78
N LEU A 397 12.09 -15.01 -26.87
CA LEU A 397 13.45 -15.20 -26.36
C LEU A 397 13.40 -15.78 -24.95
N GLN A 398 14.22 -16.81 -24.70
CA GLN A 398 14.41 -17.42 -23.38
C GLN A 398 15.75 -16.96 -22.79
N GLU A 399 15.89 -16.98 -21.47
CA GLU A 399 17.17 -16.72 -20.82
C GLU A 399 18.20 -17.82 -21.18
N PRO A 400 19.47 -17.44 -21.45
CA PRO A 400 20.06 -16.12 -21.40
C PRO A 400 19.85 -15.26 -22.66
N ASP A 401 19.31 -15.78 -23.75
CA ASP A 401 19.13 -15.04 -25.01
C ASP A 401 18.17 -13.86 -24.89
N ALA A 402 17.30 -13.85 -23.87
CA ALA A 402 16.43 -12.74 -23.55
C ALA A 402 17.14 -11.58 -22.85
N TRP A 403 18.39 -11.74 -22.39
CA TRP A 403 19.09 -10.69 -21.67
C TRP A 403 19.46 -9.53 -22.61
N VAL A 404 19.25 -8.34 -22.11
CA VAL A 404 19.62 -7.06 -22.74
C VAL A 404 21.03 -6.65 -22.32
N THR A 405 21.38 -6.98 -21.06
CA THR A 405 22.72 -6.76 -20.48
C THR A 405 23.55 -8.04 -20.57
N SER A 406 24.88 -7.90 -20.51
CA SER A 406 25.79 -9.06 -20.60
C SER A 406 25.73 -10.02 -19.42
N THR A 407 25.30 -9.53 -18.24
CA THR A 407 25.22 -10.32 -16.99
C THR A 407 23.79 -10.73 -16.64
N GLY A 408 22.79 -10.26 -17.39
CA GLY A 408 21.37 -10.42 -17.04
C GLY A 408 20.94 -9.52 -15.87
N GLN A 409 21.75 -8.49 -15.50
CA GLN A 409 21.38 -7.56 -14.42
C GLN A 409 21.85 -6.13 -14.69
N VAL A 410 20.91 -5.18 -14.64
CA VAL A 410 21.24 -3.75 -14.86
C VAL A 410 22.12 -3.17 -13.76
N ARG A 411 22.05 -3.70 -12.55
CA ARG A 411 22.86 -3.24 -11.40
C ARG A 411 24.37 -3.42 -11.61
N ASP A 412 24.77 -4.27 -12.55
CA ASP A 412 26.17 -4.52 -12.90
C ASP A 412 26.70 -3.53 -13.95
N LEU A 413 25.84 -2.68 -14.49
CA LEU A 413 26.23 -1.63 -15.43
C LEU A 413 26.92 -0.46 -14.71
N PRO A 414 27.95 0.16 -15.34
CA PRO A 414 28.57 1.35 -14.78
C PRO A 414 27.54 2.47 -14.52
N GLY A 415 27.56 3.04 -13.32
CA GLY A 415 26.67 4.12 -12.94
C GLY A 415 25.21 3.69 -12.68
N ALA A 416 24.95 2.38 -12.59
CA ALA A 416 23.61 1.88 -12.29
C ALA A 416 23.12 2.34 -10.90
N ARG A 417 21.87 2.76 -10.85
CA ARG A 417 21.20 3.23 -9.62
C ARG A 417 19.90 2.47 -9.42
N SER A 418 19.74 1.95 -8.22
CA SER A 418 18.50 1.33 -7.76
C SER A 418 17.48 2.39 -7.33
N VAL A 419 16.22 1.99 -7.13
CA VAL A 419 15.20 2.85 -6.49
C VAL A 419 15.61 3.29 -5.08
N TYR A 420 16.41 2.48 -4.38
CA TYR A 420 16.92 2.82 -3.04
C TYR A 420 17.98 3.93 -3.09
N ASP A 421 18.81 3.97 -4.13
CA ASP A 421 19.78 5.05 -4.31
C ASP A 421 19.05 6.37 -4.58
N ILE A 422 17.99 6.33 -5.39
CA ILE A 422 17.13 7.50 -5.65
C ILE A 422 16.44 7.97 -4.36
N MET A 423 15.92 7.04 -3.55
CA MET A 423 15.26 7.39 -2.28
C MET A 423 16.24 7.89 -1.22
N ARG A 424 17.47 7.38 -1.18
CA ARG A 424 18.53 7.89 -0.29
C ARG A 424 18.96 9.31 -0.64
N ASP A 425 19.06 9.64 -1.93
CA ASP A 425 19.35 11.00 -2.37
C ASP A 425 18.23 11.97 -1.98
N GLU A 426 16.97 11.56 -2.15
CA GLU A 426 15.83 12.35 -1.70
C GLU A 426 15.84 12.54 -0.18
N LEU A 427 16.10 11.47 0.59
CA LEU A 427 16.23 11.55 2.04
C LEU A 427 17.32 12.55 2.46
N ALA A 428 18.49 12.46 1.85
CA ALA A 428 19.60 13.39 2.13
C ALA A 428 19.25 14.84 1.80
N ALA A 429 18.51 15.08 0.71
CA ALA A 429 18.02 16.41 0.36
C ALA A 429 16.99 16.93 1.38
N ILE A 430 16.08 16.06 1.84
CA ILE A 430 15.09 16.39 2.89
C ILE A 430 15.80 16.72 4.19
N GLU A 431 16.73 15.89 4.67
CA GLU A 431 17.45 16.09 5.92
C GLU A 431 18.25 17.40 5.93
N LYS A 432 18.82 17.78 4.79
CA LYS A 432 19.54 19.06 4.65
C LYS A 432 18.63 20.28 4.77
N GLN A 433 17.37 20.17 4.37
CA GLN A 433 16.41 21.28 4.31
C GLN A 433 15.43 21.31 5.48
N ARG A 434 15.25 20.16 6.14
CA ARG A 434 14.26 19.99 7.21
C ARG A 434 14.69 20.74 8.47
N ALA A 435 13.91 21.75 8.84
CA ALA A 435 14.06 22.42 10.13
C ALA A 435 13.38 21.61 11.25
N PRO A 436 13.94 21.57 12.47
CA PRO A 436 13.29 20.96 13.62
C PRO A 436 11.91 21.57 13.90
N LEU A 437 10.90 20.72 14.10
CA LEU A 437 9.58 21.17 14.54
C LEU A 437 9.55 21.34 16.05
N VAL A 438 9.14 22.53 16.52
CA VAL A 438 9.07 22.86 17.95
C VAL A 438 7.70 23.41 18.36
N GLY A 439 7.35 23.30 19.64
CA GLY A 439 6.13 23.87 20.22
C GLY A 439 4.86 23.45 19.48
N ASP A 440 3.92 24.40 19.33
CA ASP A 440 2.62 24.18 18.70
C ASP A 440 2.70 23.77 17.23
N ALA A 441 3.74 24.18 16.52
CA ALA A 441 3.95 23.78 15.13
C ALA A 441 4.21 22.27 15.02
N ARG A 442 4.97 21.70 15.97
CA ARG A 442 5.19 20.26 16.08
C ARG A 442 3.89 19.52 16.37
N VAL A 443 3.12 19.95 17.37
CA VAL A 443 1.83 19.36 17.73
C VAL A 443 0.90 19.31 16.52
N ARG A 444 0.72 20.47 15.86
CA ARG A 444 -0.14 20.55 14.67
C ARG A 444 0.31 19.62 13.55
N LYS A 445 1.62 19.61 13.22
CA LYS A 445 2.13 18.79 12.11
C LYS A 445 2.06 17.30 12.40
N VAL A 446 2.33 16.86 13.62
CA VAL A 446 2.20 15.46 14.03
C VAL A 446 0.75 15.01 13.93
N ARG A 447 -0.21 15.82 14.42
CA ARG A 447 -1.64 15.52 14.29
C ARG A 447 -2.10 15.45 12.83
N GLU A 448 -1.70 16.43 12.02
CA GLU A 448 -2.02 16.48 10.59
C GLU A 448 -1.58 15.22 9.84
N LEU A 449 -0.30 14.86 9.96
CA LEU A 449 0.26 13.76 9.19
C LEU A 449 -0.18 12.39 9.68
N ALA A 450 -0.24 12.19 10.98
CA ALA A 450 -0.68 10.93 11.56
C ALA A 450 -2.22 10.76 11.54
N GLY A 451 -2.99 11.83 11.29
CA GLY A 451 -4.45 11.80 11.31
C GLY A 451 -5.02 11.77 12.73
N ILE A 452 -4.34 12.38 13.71
CA ILE A 452 -4.79 12.43 15.11
C ILE A 452 -5.77 13.59 15.27
N ARG A 453 -7.02 13.31 15.65
CA ARG A 453 -8.05 14.30 15.89
C ARG A 453 -7.74 15.21 17.09
N PRO A 454 -8.27 16.44 17.12
CA PRO A 454 -8.17 17.31 18.28
C PRO A 454 -8.71 16.64 19.56
N LEU A 455 -8.11 16.97 20.71
CA LEU A 455 -8.49 16.39 22.00
C LEU A 455 -10.00 16.55 22.32
N ALA A 456 -10.58 17.68 21.89
CA ALA A 456 -12.01 17.95 22.06
C ALA A 456 -12.93 16.97 21.32
N GLU A 457 -12.44 16.30 20.28
CA GLU A 457 -13.18 15.28 19.50
C GLU A 457 -12.96 13.86 20.03
N LEU A 458 -11.99 13.63 20.91
CA LEU A 458 -11.65 12.33 21.48
C LEU A 458 -12.49 12.01 22.73
N ASN A 459 -13.82 12.21 22.65
CA ASN A 459 -14.76 11.96 23.74
C ASN A 459 -15.23 10.51 23.72
N ALA A 460 -14.42 9.63 24.30
CA ALA A 460 -14.76 8.22 24.44
C ALA A 460 -15.65 7.95 25.65
N THR A 461 -16.61 7.04 25.49
CA THR A 461 -17.35 6.44 26.61
C THR A 461 -16.45 5.39 27.26
N ARG A 462 -16.28 5.49 28.58
CA ARG A 462 -15.62 4.46 29.38
C ARG A 462 -16.69 3.64 30.11
N THR A 463 -16.60 2.30 29.99
CA THR A 463 -17.50 1.37 30.68
C THR A 463 -16.66 0.39 31.52
N GLU A 464 -16.89 0.38 32.82
CA GLU A 464 -16.33 -0.63 33.74
C GLU A 464 -17.15 -1.92 33.61
N THR A 465 -16.48 -3.04 33.31
CA THR A 465 -17.09 -4.35 33.10
C THR A 465 -16.89 -5.30 34.27
N GLY A 466 -16.01 -4.96 35.19
CA GLY A 466 -15.76 -5.75 36.40
C GLY A 466 -14.70 -5.16 37.28
N ARG A 467 -14.85 -5.42 38.58
CA ARG A 467 -13.89 -5.02 39.62
C ARG A 467 -13.66 -6.19 40.57
N GLN A 468 -12.41 -6.50 40.85
CA GLN A 468 -12.05 -7.64 41.69
C GLN A 468 -10.83 -7.30 42.55
N ALA A 469 -11.00 -7.47 43.88
CA ALA A 469 -9.87 -7.41 44.80
C ALA A 469 -8.98 -8.68 44.65
N GLY A 470 -7.66 -8.50 44.63
CA GLY A 470 -6.67 -9.53 44.55
C GLY A 470 -5.60 -9.35 45.62
N GLU A 471 -4.53 -10.15 45.59
CA GLU A 471 -3.40 -10.06 46.51
C GLU A 471 -2.53 -8.84 46.19
N GLY A 472 -2.62 -7.82 47.06
CA GLY A 472 -1.82 -6.60 46.95
C GLY A 472 -2.31 -5.56 45.92
N PHE A 473 -3.39 -5.83 45.19
CA PHE A 473 -3.99 -4.87 44.23
C PHE A 473 -5.45 -5.16 43.91
N THR A 474 -6.15 -4.16 43.41
CA THR A 474 -7.49 -4.30 42.83
C THR A 474 -7.44 -4.23 41.32
N THR A 475 -8.05 -5.19 40.62
CA THR A 475 -8.20 -5.22 39.16
C THR A 475 -9.51 -4.53 38.76
N VAL A 476 -9.46 -3.61 37.80
CA VAL A 476 -10.59 -2.97 37.16
C VAL A 476 -10.58 -3.27 35.67
N ARG A 477 -11.56 -4.01 35.17
CA ARG A 477 -11.74 -4.29 33.74
C ARG A 477 -12.65 -3.24 33.14
N GLN A 478 -12.28 -2.72 31.99
CA GLN A 478 -13.01 -1.65 31.35
C GLN A 478 -12.77 -1.64 29.83
N HIS A 479 -13.68 -1.05 29.09
CA HIS A 479 -13.46 -0.76 27.69
C HIS A 479 -13.76 0.71 27.38
N PHE A 480 -13.19 1.17 26.29
CA PHE A 480 -13.41 2.49 25.74
C PHE A 480 -14.09 2.37 24.37
N ALA A 481 -15.09 3.22 24.11
CA ALA A 481 -15.75 3.32 22.82
C ALA A 481 -15.70 4.78 22.35
N LEU A 482 -15.15 5.01 21.16
CA LEU A 482 -15.01 6.32 20.57
C LEU A 482 -15.86 6.38 19.28
N PRO A 483 -16.73 7.40 19.09
CA PRO A 483 -17.55 7.50 17.89
C PRO A 483 -16.72 7.43 16.60
N GLY A 484 -17.17 6.58 15.66
CA GLY A 484 -16.46 6.33 14.40
C GLY A 484 -15.17 5.52 14.54
N ARG A 485 -14.95 4.91 15.69
CA ARG A 485 -13.82 4.03 16.01
C ARG A 485 -14.34 2.71 16.59
N LEU A 486 -13.44 1.79 16.78
CA LEU A 486 -13.69 0.52 17.40
C LEU A 486 -13.75 0.68 18.94
N THR A 487 -14.36 -0.29 19.63
CA THR A 487 -14.27 -0.43 21.09
C THR A 487 -13.02 -1.23 21.43
N TRP A 488 -12.20 -0.74 22.38
CA TRP A 488 -10.98 -1.43 22.79
C TRP A 488 -10.90 -1.65 24.30
N PRO A 489 -10.27 -2.77 24.74
CA PRO A 489 -10.22 -3.17 26.13
C PRO A 489 -9.04 -2.58 26.90
N ALA A 490 -9.22 -2.34 28.18
CA ALA A 490 -8.16 -1.98 29.12
C ALA A 490 -8.39 -2.64 30.48
N VAL A 491 -7.30 -2.93 31.17
CA VAL A 491 -7.27 -3.43 32.55
C VAL A 491 -6.44 -2.48 33.39
N THR A 492 -7.02 -1.94 34.47
CA THR A 492 -6.30 -1.12 35.44
C THR A 492 -6.07 -1.92 36.72
N LEU A 493 -4.83 -1.95 37.19
CA LEU A 493 -4.43 -2.55 38.44
C LEU A 493 -4.06 -1.42 39.43
N LEU A 494 -4.76 -1.41 40.55
CA LEU A 494 -4.63 -0.39 41.60
C LEU A 494 -3.92 -1.00 42.80
N PRO A 495 -2.70 -0.57 43.15
CA PRO A 495 -2.02 -1.07 44.36
C PRO A 495 -2.82 -0.67 45.61
N GLU A 496 -2.69 -1.42 46.72
CA GLU A 496 -3.37 -1.09 47.97
C GLU A 496 -2.98 0.30 48.50
N LYS A 497 -1.74 0.70 48.27
CA LYS A 497 -1.25 2.05 48.60
C LYS A 497 -0.70 2.72 47.34
N VAL A 498 -1.41 3.73 46.85
CA VAL A 498 -0.95 4.56 45.73
C VAL A 498 0.07 5.57 46.26
N SER A 499 1.31 5.55 45.73
CA SER A 499 2.39 6.47 46.07
C SER A 499 3.09 7.04 44.83
N GLY A 500 2.88 6.46 43.64
CA GLY A 500 3.46 6.87 42.38
C GLY A 500 2.44 7.49 41.41
N ALA A 501 2.94 8.13 40.35
CA ALA A 501 2.14 8.66 39.27
C ALA A 501 1.42 7.52 38.49
N PRO A 502 0.28 7.79 37.84
CA PRO A 502 -0.38 6.81 36.98
C PRO A 502 0.53 6.40 35.80
N VAL A 503 0.50 5.10 35.47
CA VAL A 503 1.30 4.53 34.38
C VAL A 503 0.40 3.87 33.35
N LEU A 504 0.61 4.15 32.06
CA LEU A 504 -0.01 3.44 30.95
C LEU A 504 1.04 2.55 30.27
N VAL A 505 0.79 1.25 30.26
CA VAL A 505 1.72 0.24 29.71
C VAL A 505 1.17 -0.36 28.43
N LEU A 506 1.99 -0.36 27.37
CA LEU A 506 1.70 -0.87 26.05
C LEU A 506 2.75 -1.92 25.64
N ALA A 507 2.31 -3.09 25.20
CA ALA A 507 3.17 -4.15 24.68
C ALA A 507 2.67 -4.61 23.29
N GLU A 508 3.58 -4.86 22.35
CA GLU A 508 3.27 -5.19 20.95
C GLU A 508 2.35 -6.41 20.80
N GLY A 509 2.53 -7.44 21.62
CA GLY A 509 1.66 -8.62 21.65
C GLY A 509 0.41 -8.48 22.52
N GLY A 510 0.13 -7.28 23.02
CA GLY A 510 -1.01 -6.99 23.89
C GLY A 510 -0.67 -7.01 25.37
N ARG A 511 -1.65 -6.63 26.20
CA ARG A 511 -1.51 -6.46 27.65
C ARG A 511 -0.98 -7.70 28.39
N THR A 512 -1.26 -8.91 27.88
CA THR A 512 -0.79 -10.16 28.46
C THR A 512 0.74 -10.33 28.38
N GLN A 513 1.41 -9.59 27.50
CA GLN A 513 2.88 -9.56 27.41
C GLN A 513 3.53 -8.46 28.26
N ALA A 514 2.74 -7.69 28.99
CA ALA A 514 3.21 -6.59 29.82
C ALA A 514 3.45 -6.99 31.31
N VAL A 515 3.32 -8.27 31.67
CA VAL A 515 3.28 -8.77 33.06
C VAL A 515 4.45 -8.26 33.90
N GLU A 516 5.70 -8.40 33.45
CA GLU A 516 6.88 -7.98 34.19
C GLU A 516 6.89 -6.46 34.44
N THR A 517 6.62 -5.67 33.39
CA THR A 517 6.59 -4.22 33.48
C THR A 517 5.50 -3.76 34.43
N VAL A 518 4.28 -4.31 34.29
CA VAL A 518 3.13 -4.01 35.16
C VAL A 518 3.44 -4.36 36.63
N THR A 519 4.02 -5.55 36.89
CA THR A 519 4.38 -5.99 38.21
C THR A 519 5.38 -5.03 38.87
N SER A 520 6.41 -4.60 38.14
CA SER A 520 7.44 -3.66 38.61
C SER A 520 6.84 -2.31 39.04
N TYR A 521 5.99 -1.73 38.23
CA TYR A 521 5.34 -0.47 38.57
C TYR A 521 4.35 -0.60 39.75
N LEU A 522 3.56 -1.67 39.79
CA LEU A 522 2.68 -1.94 40.92
C LEU A 522 3.44 -2.09 42.23
N ALA A 523 4.57 -2.84 42.26
CA ALA A 523 5.42 -3.00 43.41
C ALA A 523 5.99 -1.67 43.91
N SER A 524 6.16 -0.70 43.02
CA SER A 524 6.61 0.66 43.34
C SER A 524 5.45 1.63 43.70
N GLY A 525 4.21 1.11 43.85
CA GLY A 525 3.05 1.88 44.28
C GLY A 525 2.39 2.72 43.17
N HIS A 526 2.66 2.45 41.91
CA HIS A 526 2.01 3.10 40.78
C HIS A 526 0.69 2.43 40.43
N PRO A 527 -0.42 3.17 40.23
CA PRO A 527 -1.59 2.64 39.53
C PRO A 527 -1.26 2.41 38.06
N VAL A 528 -1.52 1.21 37.54
CA VAL A 528 -1.11 0.82 36.19
C VAL A 528 -2.32 0.46 35.33
N MET A 529 -2.46 1.09 34.16
CA MET A 529 -3.38 0.69 33.11
C MET A 529 -2.62 -0.03 31.99
N ALA A 530 -3.05 -1.22 31.60
CA ALA A 530 -2.59 -1.94 30.40
C ALA A 530 -3.76 -2.08 29.42
N THR A 531 -3.54 -1.84 28.14
CA THR A 531 -4.59 -1.81 27.12
C THR A 531 -4.16 -2.52 25.84
N ASP A 532 -5.13 -3.10 25.13
CA ASP A 532 -4.94 -3.60 23.76
C ASP A 532 -5.53 -2.57 22.80
N LEU A 533 -4.70 -2.03 21.94
CA LEU A 533 -5.07 -1.05 20.92
C LEU A 533 -5.54 -1.73 19.64
N THR A 534 -6.06 -0.96 18.68
CA THR A 534 -6.46 -1.48 17.36
C THR A 534 -5.39 -2.42 16.79
N ALA A 535 -5.81 -3.62 16.42
CA ALA A 535 -4.95 -4.70 15.89
C ALA A 535 -3.86 -5.20 16.86
N VAL A 536 -4.12 -5.13 18.19
CA VAL A 536 -3.22 -5.63 19.24
C VAL A 536 -3.98 -6.53 20.20
N GLY A 537 -3.34 -7.55 20.75
CA GLY A 537 -3.85 -8.39 21.83
C GLY A 537 -5.22 -9.01 21.56
N GLU A 538 -6.20 -8.74 22.44
CA GLU A 538 -7.57 -9.28 22.37
C GLU A 538 -8.30 -8.97 21.06
N ILE A 539 -7.96 -7.85 20.41
CA ILE A 539 -8.57 -7.38 19.17
C ILE A 539 -7.59 -7.40 17.97
N SER A 540 -6.58 -8.27 18.02
CA SER A 540 -5.52 -8.35 17.00
C SER A 540 -5.92 -9.08 15.72
N ALA A 541 -7.04 -9.81 15.70
CA ALA A 541 -7.41 -10.64 14.57
C ALA A 541 -7.71 -9.81 13.32
N CYS A 542 -7.12 -10.23 12.19
CA CYS A 542 -7.39 -9.69 10.87
C CYS A 542 -7.73 -10.85 9.92
N LYS A 543 -8.78 -10.69 9.12
CA LYS A 543 -9.23 -11.72 8.18
C LYS A 543 -8.16 -12.04 7.14
N HIS A 544 -7.50 -11.03 6.64
CA HIS A 544 -6.45 -11.16 5.62
C HIS A 544 -5.24 -10.32 5.97
N ARG A 545 -4.07 -10.84 5.65
CA ARG A 545 -2.81 -10.12 5.76
C ARG A 545 -2.60 -9.23 4.53
N PHE A 546 -1.79 -8.21 4.67
CA PHE A 546 -1.22 -7.51 3.53
C PHE A 546 -0.41 -8.49 2.67
N TYR A 547 -0.61 -8.47 1.36
CA TYR A 547 -0.01 -9.45 0.45
C TYR A 547 1.52 -9.48 0.59
N GLY A 548 2.07 -10.65 0.84
CA GLY A 548 3.50 -10.83 1.10
C GLY A 548 3.99 -10.47 2.51
N SER A 549 3.09 -10.07 3.44
CA SER A 549 3.47 -9.76 4.82
C SER A 549 3.35 -10.94 5.78
N LYS A 550 4.16 -10.86 6.87
CA LYS A 550 4.05 -11.75 8.03
C LYS A 550 3.29 -11.10 9.20
N HIS A 551 3.14 -9.79 9.22
CA HIS A 551 2.48 -9.03 10.28
C HIS A 551 0.97 -9.01 10.07
N THR A 552 0.21 -9.25 11.14
CA THR A 552 -1.26 -9.30 11.08
C THR A 552 -1.88 -7.91 11.01
N ASP A 553 -1.25 -6.92 11.62
CA ASP A 553 -1.72 -5.53 11.68
C ASP A 553 -1.50 -4.76 10.36
N GLU A 554 -0.61 -5.23 9.48
CA GLU A 554 -0.37 -4.57 8.19
C GLU A 554 -1.61 -4.58 7.28
N GLY A 555 -2.44 -5.64 7.31
CA GLY A 555 -3.70 -5.67 6.54
C GLY A 555 -4.66 -4.55 6.95
N ILE A 556 -4.79 -4.31 8.25
CA ILE A 556 -5.58 -3.20 8.81
C ILE A 556 -4.92 -1.86 8.48
N GLY A 557 -3.60 -1.77 8.63
CA GLY A 557 -2.82 -0.59 8.30
C GLY A 557 -3.00 -0.13 6.84
N VAL A 558 -3.00 -1.07 5.89
CA VAL A 558 -3.20 -0.76 4.47
C VAL A 558 -4.65 -0.37 4.17
N MET A 559 -5.65 -0.99 4.81
CA MET A 559 -7.04 -0.54 4.68
C MET A 559 -7.21 0.91 5.18
N LEU A 560 -6.58 1.26 6.30
CA LEU A 560 -6.56 2.65 6.79
C LEU A 560 -5.82 3.58 5.83
N TYR A 561 -4.72 3.13 5.26
CA TYR A 561 -3.96 3.87 4.26
C TYR A 561 -4.80 4.23 3.02
N LEU A 562 -5.61 3.29 2.53
CA LEU A 562 -6.59 3.55 1.46
C LEU A 562 -7.63 4.63 1.85
N LEU A 563 -7.96 4.74 3.15
CA LEU A 563 -8.87 5.75 3.70
C LEU A 563 -8.17 7.10 4.00
N GLY A 564 -6.85 7.21 3.79
CA GLY A 564 -6.08 8.42 4.12
C GLY A 564 -5.75 8.56 5.61
N GLU A 565 -5.74 7.46 6.33
CA GLU A 565 -5.41 7.40 7.75
C GLU A 565 -4.15 6.54 8.00
N SER A 566 -3.56 6.66 9.18
CA SER A 566 -2.48 5.78 9.64
C SER A 566 -2.92 4.96 10.86
N LEU A 567 -2.47 3.71 10.94
CA LEU A 567 -2.67 2.91 12.15
C LEU A 567 -1.92 3.50 13.34
N VAL A 568 -0.80 4.17 13.09
CA VAL A 568 -0.05 4.94 14.11
C VAL A 568 -0.93 6.02 14.74
N GLY A 569 -1.62 6.81 13.91
CA GLY A 569 -2.52 7.85 14.38
C GLY A 569 -3.74 7.31 15.14
N ARG A 570 -4.34 6.22 14.64
CA ARG A 570 -5.43 5.54 15.34
C ARG A 570 -5.03 5.09 16.74
N ARG A 571 -3.91 4.39 16.85
CA ARG A 571 -3.35 3.94 18.13
C ARG A 571 -2.96 5.12 19.04
N ALA A 572 -2.46 6.22 18.47
CA ALA A 572 -2.16 7.42 19.25
C ALA A 572 -3.42 8.07 19.85
N GLU A 573 -4.54 8.12 19.11
CA GLU A 573 -5.84 8.56 19.67
C GLU A 573 -6.27 7.70 20.86
N GLU A 574 -6.19 6.38 20.73
CA GLU A 574 -6.54 5.42 21.78
C GLU A 574 -5.65 5.57 23.03
N ILE A 575 -4.34 5.79 22.83
CA ILE A 575 -3.38 6.08 23.91
C ILE A 575 -3.76 7.37 24.64
N ILE A 576 -4.08 8.44 23.92
CA ILE A 576 -4.48 9.74 24.50
C ILE A 576 -5.77 9.59 25.31
N VAL A 577 -6.75 8.84 24.81
CA VAL A 577 -8.01 8.57 25.53
C VAL A 577 -7.75 7.79 26.82
N CYS A 578 -6.97 6.70 26.77
CA CYS A 578 -6.60 5.91 27.96
C CYS A 578 -5.85 6.75 28.99
N ALA A 579 -4.85 7.49 28.54
CA ALA A 579 -4.04 8.35 29.41
C ALA A 579 -4.89 9.43 30.10
N ARG A 580 -5.78 10.11 29.34
CA ARG A 580 -6.70 11.10 29.90
C ARG A 580 -7.63 10.52 30.97
N ALA A 581 -8.22 9.35 30.69
CA ALA A 581 -9.10 8.69 31.65
C ALA A 581 -8.32 8.22 32.90
N HIS A 582 -7.07 7.77 32.72
CA HIS A 582 -6.23 7.32 33.81
C HIS A 582 -5.74 8.51 34.65
N ALA A 583 -5.33 9.62 34.04
CA ALA A 583 -5.00 10.85 34.73
C ALA A 583 -6.17 11.39 35.56
N ALA A 584 -7.36 11.48 34.95
CA ALA A 584 -8.58 11.96 35.64
C ALA A 584 -8.95 11.11 36.87
N ALA A 585 -8.78 9.79 36.81
CA ALA A 585 -9.00 8.89 37.94
C ALA A 585 -7.98 9.05 39.08
N HIS A 586 -6.89 9.77 38.84
CA HIS A 586 -5.78 9.99 39.80
C HIS A 586 -5.47 11.49 39.99
N GLY A 587 -6.53 12.30 40.13
CA GLY A 587 -6.41 13.74 40.46
C GLY A 587 -5.82 14.61 39.36
N GLY A 588 -5.84 14.18 38.11
CA GLY A 588 -5.27 14.91 36.96
C GLY A 588 -3.74 14.81 36.84
N ALA A 589 -3.10 13.91 37.58
CA ALA A 589 -1.66 13.72 37.50
C ALA A 589 -1.21 13.24 36.10
N PRO A 590 -0.17 13.83 35.50
CA PRO A 590 0.34 13.40 34.22
C PRO A 590 0.82 11.93 34.24
N VAL A 591 0.58 11.21 33.14
CA VAL A 591 0.79 9.76 33.01
C VAL A 591 2.22 9.44 32.57
N ILE A 592 2.86 8.44 33.17
CA ILE A 592 4.05 7.82 32.63
C ILE A 592 3.60 6.88 31.50
N LEU A 593 4.06 7.10 30.26
CA LEU A 593 3.74 6.26 29.10
C LEU A 593 4.91 5.29 28.85
N HIS A 594 4.66 4.01 29.10
CA HIS A 594 5.62 2.95 28.81
C HIS A 594 5.17 2.14 27.59
N ALA A 595 6.01 2.04 26.56
CA ALA A 595 5.68 1.30 25.34
C ALA A 595 6.85 0.40 24.90
N ARG A 596 6.50 -0.82 24.44
CA ARG A 596 7.47 -1.82 23.98
C ARG A 596 7.18 -2.25 22.54
N GLY A 597 8.26 -2.47 21.76
CA GLY A 597 8.20 -2.94 20.39
C GLY A 597 7.62 -1.88 19.45
N GLY A 598 6.86 -2.31 18.43
CA GLY A 598 6.26 -1.43 17.43
C GLY A 598 5.32 -0.36 17.97
N LEU A 599 4.73 -0.57 19.17
CA LEU A 599 3.87 0.44 19.81
C LEU A 599 4.65 1.69 20.27
N ALA A 600 5.97 1.65 20.33
CA ALA A 600 6.82 2.82 20.60
C ALA A 600 6.52 3.97 19.62
N VAL A 601 6.26 3.67 18.34
CA VAL A 601 5.96 4.69 17.32
C VAL A 601 4.66 5.42 17.62
N ALA A 602 3.58 4.70 17.92
CA ALA A 602 2.29 5.31 18.27
C ALA A 602 2.36 6.07 19.62
N ALA A 603 3.11 5.55 20.59
CA ALA A 603 3.35 6.20 21.87
C ALA A 603 4.10 7.55 21.71
N ALA A 604 5.13 7.59 20.86
CA ALA A 604 5.86 8.81 20.55
C ALA A 604 4.93 9.87 19.89
N HIS A 605 4.03 9.44 19.00
CA HIS A 605 3.04 10.33 18.38
C HIS A 605 2.02 10.87 19.40
N ALA A 606 1.50 10.00 20.29
CA ALA A 606 0.60 10.43 21.37
C ALA A 606 1.28 11.43 22.31
N PHE A 607 2.52 11.13 22.71
CA PHE A 607 3.35 12.00 23.54
C PHE A 607 3.61 13.38 22.92
N ALA A 608 3.90 13.41 21.62
CA ALA A 608 4.13 14.65 20.89
C ALA A 608 2.83 15.43 20.62
N ALA A 609 1.69 14.74 20.42
CA ALA A 609 0.41 15.35 20.15
C ALA A 609 -0.26 15.96 21.38
N GLU A 610 -0.01 15.41 22.59
CA GLU A 610 -0.54 15.90 23.88
C GLU A 610 0.53 15.96 24.96
N PRO A 611 1.53 16.86 24.83
CA PRO A 611 2.71 16.87 25.69
C PRO A 611 2.42 17.13 27.17
N THR A 612 1.30 17.79 27.49
CA THR A 612 0.92 18.10 28.88
C THR A 612 0.25 16.91 29.60
N LEU A 613 -0.22 15.92 28.86
CA LEU A 613 -0.88 14.73 29.40
C LEU A 613 0.11 13.73 29.99
N PHE A 614 1.37 13.78 29.56
CA PHE A 614 2.39 12.80 29.90
C PHE A 614 3.52 13.41 30.71
N ALA A 615 3.88 12.74 31.83
CA ALA A 615 5.03 13.10 32.65
C ALA A 615 6.34 12.63 31.99
N LYS A 616 6.31 11.44 31.36
CA LYS A 616 7.49 10.77 30.79
C LYS A 616 7.08 9.80 29.71
N LEU A 617 7.95 9.61 28.71
CA LEU A 617 7.86 8.53 27.72
C LEU A 617 9.03 7.55 27.95
N GLU A 618 8.74 6.28 28.17
CA GLU A 618 9.69 5.20 28.34
C GLU A 618 9.50 4.17 27.23
N LEU A 619 10.56 3.89 26.47
CA LEU A 619 10.53 2.98 25.34
C LEU A 619 11.47 1.83 25.54
N ALA A 620 11.00 0.60 25.22
CA ALA A 620 11.79 -0.63 25.25
C ALA A 620 11.66 -1.34 23.89
N ASP A 621 12.75 -1.93 23.40
CA ASP A 621 12.80 -2.70 22.16
C ASP A 621 12.18 -1.93 20.96
N ALA A 622 12.38 -0.63 20.91
CA ALA A 622 11.78 0.23 19.89
C ALA A 622 12.34 -0.08 18.49
N PRO A 623 11.54 0.07 17.42
CA PRO A 623 11.98 -0.19 16.05
C PRO A 623 13.02 0.84 15.58
N LEU A 624 13.66 0.55 14.43
CA LEU A 624 14.58 1.48 13.78
C LEU A 624 13.91 2.83 13.49
N ALA A 625 14.70 3.90 13.52
CA ALA A 625 14.29 5.18 12.96
C ALA A 625 13.92 5.01 11.48
N TRP A 626 12.93 5.75 11.00
CA TRP A 626 12.45 5.62 9.62
C TRP A 626 13.53 5.96 8.57
N ALA A 627 14.38 6.94 8.84
CA ALA A 627 15.51 7.26 7.99
C ALA A 627 16.47 6.07 7.83
N GLU A 628 16.73 5.32 8.91
CA GLU A 628 17.59 4.13 8.88
C GLU A 628 16.98 2.99 8.04
N VAL A 629 15.66 2.85 8.03
CA VAL A 629 14.97 1.87 7.17
C VAL A 629 15.30 2.13 5.70
N ILE A 630 15.26 3.41 5.26
CA ILE A 630 15.63 3.78 3.88
C ILE A 630 17.12 3.57 3.62
N ARG A 631 18.00 3.98 4.54
CA ARG A 631 19.45 3.83 4.37
C ARG A 631 19.88 2.37 4.22
N ARG A 632 19.25 1.48 4.98
CA ARG A 632 19.57 0.05 4.96
C ARG A 632 18.80 -0.74 3.91
N ALA A 633 17.73 -0.15 3.32
CA ALA A 633 16.76 -0.87 2.49
C ALA A 633 16.19 -2.11 3.22
N ASP A 634 15.89 -1.93 4.51
CA ASP A 634 15.41 -3.01 5.36
C ASP A 634 13.90 -3.20 5.23
N ARG A 635 13.45 -4.43 5.48
CA ARG A 635 12.04 -4.71 5.67
C ARG A 635 11.57 -4.06 6.98
N PHE A 636 10.47 -3.34 6.91
CA PHE A 636 9.86 -2.69 8.05
C PHE A 636 8.34 -2.90 8.02
N ASN A 637 7.68 -2.89 9.18
CA ASN A 637 6.24 -3.06 9.27
C ASN A 637 5.54 -1.80 8.72
N PHE A 638 4.74 -1.95 7.66
CA PHE A 638 3.98 -0.87 7.03
C PHE A 638 3.02 -0.17 8.01
N ALA A 639 2.44 -0.93 8.94
CA ALA A 639 1.52 -0.42 9.96
C ALA A 639 2.14 0.57 10.96
N LEU A 640 3.48 0.66 11.02
CA LEU A 640 4.23 1.57 11.87
C LEU A 640 4.69 2.85 11.13
N CYS A 641 4.18 3.09 9.92
CA CYS A 641 4.58 4.21 9.10
C CYS A 641 3.50 5.29 9.05
N VAL A 642 3.95 6.54 8.85
CA VAL A 642 3.10 7.69 8.56
C VAL A 642 3.50 8.27 7.20
N GLN A 643 2.52 8.41 6.30
CA GLN A 643 2.74 8.93 4.96
C GLN A 643 3.43 10.30 5.01
N ASN A 644 4.53 10.47 4.23
CA ASN A 644 5.22 11.74 4.04
C ASN A 644 5.91 12.31 5.31
N ALA A 645 6.06 11.50 6.38
CA ALA A 645 6.53 11.99 7.66
C ALA A 645 7.97 12.51 7.62
N LEU A 646 8.87 11.81 6.91
CA LEU A 646 10.29 12.17 6.88
C LEU A 646 10.59 13.55 6.30
N ARG A 647 9.67 14.13 5.54
CA ARG A 647 9.79 15.54 5.11
C ARG A 647 9.69 16.53 6.27
N PHE A 648 9.17 16.11 7.41
CA PHE A 648 8.87 16.97 8.55
C PHE A 648 9.54 16.48 9.84
N TYR A 649 9.54 15.18 10.11
CA TYR A 649 10.16 14.57 11.29
C TYR A 649 10.42 13.07 11.05
N ASP A 650 11.38 12.49 11.79
CA ASP A 650 11.44 11.07 12.05
C ASP A 650 10.66 10.78 13.34
N TRP A 651 10.12 9.57 13.51
CA TRP A 651 9.38 9.24 14.73
C TRP A 651 10.24 9.38 16.00
N THR A 652 11.55 9.16 15.89
CA THR A 652 12.51 9.33 17.00
C THR A 652 12.65 10.78 17.45
N ASP A 653 12.43 11.75 16.56
CA ASP A 653 12.43 13.18 16.92
C ASP A 653 11.29 13.50 17.89
N LEU A 654 10.23 12.68 17.93
CA LEU A 654 9.06 12.87 18.78
C LEU A 654 9.27 12.45 20.24
N CYS A 655 10.35 11.72 20.54
CA CYS A 655 10.64 11.20 21.88
C CYS A 655 11.18 12.29 22.84
N THR A 656 11.61 13.43 22.32
CA THR A 656 12.10 14.54 23.13
C THR A 656 10.94 15.44 23.54
N PRO A 657 10.79 15.82 24.83
CA PRO A 657 9.76 16.75 25.27
C PRO A 657 9.82 18.07 24.47
N ALA A 658 8.66 18.60 24.09
CA ALA A 658 8.57 19.87 23.35
C ALA A 658 9.22 21.05 24.10
N SER A 659 9.26 20.99 25.43
CA SER A 659 9.91 21.99 26.31
C SER A 659 11.44 21.93 26.30
N ALA A 660 12.04 20.80 25.90
CA ALA A 660 13.49 20.65 25.82
C ALA A 660 14.08 21.12 24.47
N LEU A 661 13.24 21.27 23.46
CA LEU A 661 13.62 21.79 22.15
C LEU A 661 13.47 23.32 22.15
N ARG A 662 14.46 24.04 22.64
CA ARG A 662 14.57 25.50 22.41
C ARG A 662 15.06 25.73 21.00
N ALA A 663 14.43 26.66 20.28
CA ALA A 663 15.01 27.19 19.04
C ALA A 663 16.33 27.85 19.42
N GLU A 664 17.47 27.35 18.94
CA GLU A 664 18.74 28.06 18.94
C GLU A 664 18.74 29.12 17.84
#